data_7e6069ef5aeb9ab906a4932cb11056c8
#
_entry.id   7e6069ef5aeb9ab906a4932cb11056c8
#
_cell.length_a   1.000
_cell.length_b   1.000
_cell.length_c   1.000
_cell.angle_alpha   90.00
_cell.angle_beta   90.00
_cell.angle_gamma   90.00
#
_symmetry.space_group_name_H-M   'P 1'
#
loop_
_entity.id
_entity.type
_entity.pdbx_description
1 polymer ?
#
loop_
_entity_poly.entity_id
_entity_poly.type
_entity_poly.pdbx_seq_one_letter_code
_entity_poly.pdbx_strand_id
1 'polypeptide(L)'
;MNTIPSLALQPKGRAPTASTNALIMKTVARFVYIITFVLLPLAGRAAPHLSDHIRPFVGTQGEGNTYPGPSAPFGMIQLSPDTDRDLWETASGYEYSDTSIMGFTLTHLTGTGIPDLGDFLFMPQIGEPKLLPGTKENPDAGYRARYSHEQESASAGYYKVKLLNNNVTVELAAGERAGMMRFTFPQSDSASILTDLQHFLSGKRFKLIWSHLRVEDNSTLTGFHLVNGWAKERYLYFAARYSKPFDHYRIMSSGNEVKYDSFRTYRFRSRNEAAGTNLQFLAEYKTRPDEVIMVKVAVSAISAANALQNLDSEIPKADWNFEKIVAATREKWDRELARIEIDGSDWDKETFYTGMYHAFLAPNLYEDVTGEYRGMDSNIHHAKGFKNYAVFSLWDTFRATHPLFALIQSQRDSDMIQSLLAHYDQSADHLLPMWSLQGNETWCMIGYHAVPVIADGYLKGVKGFDADRAFQAMKTTAMNPDYDGAAAYAKLGWVPCDLENESASKTLEYAFDDYCIAQMAKALGKKADYDYFMKRAGSYQNVFDPSTGQVRGKDSHGNWRTPFDPHAYGEGAQADFTEATATQYSFYNPQDVPAMIALMGGKEKFVQQLDALFNYKEPVKAQAAEDIQGRIGEYWHGNEPSHHIIYLYCYAGQPWKAAQRLHEVIKTQYGNKPNSLSGNDDCGQMSAWYIFTALGFYPVCPASDYYVLGSPAIKKAVVHLSNGKIFTMVAENLSDQNIYVQSVKLNGRNWTTPFLPYAELKNGGSLVFTMGPQPDKEWGTNCAVPR
;
A
#
# COMPACT_ATOMS: atom_id res chain seq x y z
N MET A 1 -63.15 -28.02 -4.79
CA MET A 1 -64.47 -27.57 -4.34
C MET A 1 -64.52 -26.06 -4.39
N ASN A 2 -65.33 -25.62 -5.32
CA ASN A 2 -66.15 -24.39 -5.33
C ASN A 2 -65.44 -23.05 -5.20
N THR A 3 -65.66 -22.05 -6.01
CA THR A 3 -66.43 -21.76 -7.25
C THR A 3 -66.24 -20.29 -7.52
N ILE A 4 -66.07 -19.97 -8.76
CA ILE A 4 -66.21 -18.63 -9.37
C ILE A 4 -67.69 -18.22 -9.34
N PRO A 5 -68.09 -16.90 -9.37
CA PRO A 5 -68.39 -16.34 -10.69
C PRO A 5 -68.11 -14.83 -10.89
N SER A 6 -67.67 -14.54 -12.04
CA SER A 6 -68.00 -13.58 -13.10
C SER A 6 -69.26 -12.75 -12.98
N LEU A 7 -69.27 -11.51 -13.40
CA LEU A 7 -70.28 -10.95 -14.35
C LEU A 7 -69.83 -9.58 -14.95
N ALA A 8 -69.89 -9.53 -16.25
CA ALA A 8 -69.82 -8.44 -17.16
C ALA A 8 -71.04 -7.53 -17.14
N LEU A 9 -70.95 -6.32 -17.70
CA LEU A 9 -71.86 -5.78 -18.73
C LEU A 9 -71.49 -4.30 -19.08
N GLN A 10 -71.27 -4.08 -20.38
CA GLN A 10 -71.52 -2.82 -21.12
C GLN A 10 -73.00 -2.56 -21.28
N PRO A 11 -73.58 -1.44 -21.79
CA PRO A 11 -73.12 -0.74 -22.99
C PRO A 11 -73.52 0.78 -23.19
N LYS A 12 -73.00 1.34 -24.34
CA LYS A 12 -73.60 2.23 -25.32
C LYS A 12 -73.97 3.69 -24.99
N GLY A 13 -73.45 4.60 -25.84
CA GLY A 13 -74.38 5.55 -26.47
C GLY A 13 -73.78 6.86 -26.97
N ARG A 14 -73.58 6.99 -28.32
CA ARG A 14 -73.84 8.10 -29.27
C ARG A 14 -72.90 9.30 -29.24
N ALA A 15 -72.28 9.51 -30.40
CA ALA A 15 -71.88 10.79 -30.99
C ALA A 15 -72.98 11.74 -31.25
N PRO A 16 -72.70 13.04 -31.37
CA PRO A 16 -73.00 13.72 -32.61
C PRO A 16 -71.89 14.75 -33.05
N THR A 17 -71.71 14.75 -34.35
CA THR A 17 -71.60 15.79 -35.36
C THR A 17 -70.64 16.95 -35.25
N ALA A 18 -69.95 17.06 -36.34
CA ALA A 18 -69.01 18.09 -36.75
C ALA A 18 -69.60 19.50 -36.84
N SER A 19 -68.83 20.50 -36.51
CA SER A 19 -68.55 21.67 -37.36
C SER A 19 -67.78 22.75 -36.58
N THR A 20 -66.96 23.48 -37.29
CA THR A 20 -66.20 24.67 -36.86
C THR A 20 -64.91 24.44 -36.06
N ASN A 21 -63.80 24.45 -36.80
CA ASN A 21 -62.64 25.29 -36.51
C ASN A 21 -61.46 25.04 -37.47
N ALA A 22 -61.59 25.65 -38.66
CA ALA A 22 -60.52 25.67 -39.67
C ALA A 22 -59.59 26.92 -39.56
N LEU A 23 -59.56 27.58 -38.37
CA LEU A 23 -58.80 28.81 -38.23
C LEU A 23 -57.73 28.83 -37.09
N ILE A 24 -57.52 27.72 -36.40
CA ILE A 24 -56.50 27.64 -35.32
C ILE A 24 -55.28 26.80 -35.68
N MET A 25 -55.29 26.10 -36.81
CA MET A 25 -54.18 25.21 -37.20
C MET A 25 -53.05 25.89 -37.99
N LYS A 26 -53.09 27.17 -38.28
CA LYS A 26 -51.97 27.88 -38.98
C LYS A 26 -51.01 28.62 -38.06
N THR A 27 -51.30 28.81 -36.75
CA THR A 27 -50.43 29.52 -35.80
C THR A 27 -49.67 28.57 -34.91
N VAL A 28 -50.09 27.34 -34.75
CA VAL A 28 -49.41 26.34 -33.91
C VAL A 28 -48.27 25.63 -34.67
N ALA A 29 -48.35 25.56 -36.01
CA ALA A 29 -47.33 24.93 -36.84
C ALA A 29 -46.01 25.73 -36.98
N ARG A 30 -46.02 27.05 -36.65
CA ARG A 30 -44.82 27.89 -36.67
C ARG A 30 -44.06 27.97 -35.34
N PHE A 31 -44.69 27.60 -34.24
CA PHE A 31 -44.01 27.54 -32.92
C PHE A 31 -43.41 26.18 -32.60
N VAL A 32 -43.85 25.10 -33.23
CA VAL A 32 -43.30 23.74 -33.04
C VAL A 32 -42.00 23.55 -33.82
N TYR A 33 -41.72 24.30 -34.89
CA TYR A 33 -40.49 24.23 -35.67
C TYR A 33 -39.31 25.02 -35.09
N ILE A 34 -39.57 25.89 -34.08
CA ILE A 34 -38.47 26.66 -33.39
C ILE A 34 -38.03 25.98 -32.10
N ILE A 35 -38.82 25.06 -31.53
CA ILE A 35 -38.44 24.34 -30.30
C ILE A 35 -37.71 23.01 -30.59
N THR A 36 -37.78 22.50 -31.83
CA THR A 36 -37.13 21.24 -32.20
C THR A 36 -35.64 21.42 -32.64
N PHE A 37 -35.10 22.64 -32.63
CA PHE A 37 -33.71 22.90 -33.01
C PHE A 37 -32.79 23.32 -31.86
N VAL A 38 -33.23 23.23 -30.59
CA VAL A 38 -32.42 23.56 -29.40
C VAL A 38 -32.27 22.37 -28.42
N LEU A 39 -32.75 21.22 -28.81
CA LEU A 39 -32.41 19.96 -28.09
C LEU A 39 -31.49 19.11 -28.97
N LEU A 40 -30.32 19.66 -29.34
CA LEU A 40 -29.13 18.82 -29.45
C LEU A 40 -28.89 18.27 -28.06
N PRO A 41 -28.78 16.95 -27.88
CA PRO A 41 -28.33 16.44 -26.60
C PRO A 41 -26.94 17.06 -26.36
N LEU A 42 -26.82 17.91 -25.35
CA LEU A 42 -25.59 17.93 -24.59
C LEU A 42 -25.36 16.46 -24.27
N ALA A 43 -24.57 15.78 -25.09
CA ALA A 43 -23.93 14.56 -24.66
C ALA A 43 -23.24 14.95 -23.36
N GLY A 44 -23.87 14.62 -22.26
CA GLY A 44 -23.30 14.83 -20.94
C GLY A 44 -21.93 14.17 -20.99
N ARG A 45 -20.86 14.95 -20.95
CA ARG A 45 -19.56 14.40 -20.56
C ARG A 45 -19.86 13.69 -19.24
N ALA A 46 -19.77 12.38 -19.23
CA ALA A 46 -19.75 11.65 -17.98
C ALA A 46 -18.81 12.41 -17.03
N ALA A 47 -19.22 12.62 -15.80
CA ALA A 47 -18.34 13.24 -14.81
C ALA A 47 -17.01 12.49 -14.86
N PRO A 48 -15.84 13.17 -14.89
CA PRO A 48 -14.56 12.50 -14.95
C PRO A 48 -14.46 11.54 -13.77
N HIS A 49 -14.02 10.31 -14.03
CA HIS A 49 -13.78 9.33 -12.98
C HIS A 49 -12.59 9.79 -12.12
N LEU A 50 -12.65 9.58 -10.80
CA LEU A 50 -11.54 9.92 -9.91
C LEU A 50 -10.27 9.14 -10.28
N SER A 51 -10.44 7.91 -10.73
CA SER A 51 -9.37 7.04 -11.22
C SER A 51 -8.65 7.57 -12.47
N ASP A 52 -9.21 8.56 -13.19
CA ASP A 52 -8.48 9.22 -14.30
C ASP A 52 -7.29 10.04 -13.81
N HIS A 53 -7.24 10.40 -12.54
CA HIS A 53 -6.14 11.14 -11.92
C HIS A 53 -5.00 10.25 -11.42
N ILE A 54 -5.17 8.93 -11.34
CA ILE A 54 -4.10 8.01 -10.91
C ILE A 54 -2.96 7.99 -11.94
N ARG A 55 -1.73 8.05 -11.43
CA ARG A 55 -0.47 7.98 -12.20
C ARG A 55 0.36 6.80 -11.71
N PRO A 56 0.11 5.55 -12.19
CA PRO A 56 0.76 4.35 -11.64
C PRO A 56 2.28 4.31 -11.80
N PHE A 57 2.86 5.14 -12.65
CA PHE A 57 4.31 5.25 -12.78
C PHE A 57 4.98 6.07 -11.67
N VAL A 58 4.24 6.79 -10.84
CA VAL A 58 4.82 7.52 -9.69
C VAL A 58 5.46 6.53 -8.73
N GLY A 59 6.72 6.79 -8.33
CA GLY A 59 7.50 5.91 -7.47
C GLY A 59 8.16 4.72 -8.17
N THR A 60 8.03 4.59 -9.51
CA THR A 60 8.66 3.51 -10.28
C THR A 60 10.05 3.87 -10.79
N GLN A 61 10.58 5.04 -10.43
CA GLN A 61 11.94 5.45 -10.72
C GLN A 61 12.63 5.91 -9.45
N GLY A 62 13.84 5.42 -9.21
CA GLY A 62 14.60 5.67 -7.99
C GLY A 62 14.10 4.80 -6.84
N GLU A 63 13.94 5.38 -5.66
CA GLU A 63 13.77 4.64 -4.40
C GLU A 63 12.30 4.37 -4.01
N GLY A 64 11.32 4.75 -4.82
CA GLY A 64 9.89 4.59 -4.48
C GLY A 64 9.42 3.14 -4.44
N ASN A 65 10.06 2.28 -5.19
CA ASN A 65 9.81 0.83 -5.28
C ASN A 65 8.33 0.46 -5.47
N THR A 66 7.63 1.21 -6.33
CA THR A 66 6.27 0.89 -6.75
C THR A 66 6.26 0.19 -8.11
N TYR A 67 5.12 -0.37 -8.51
CA TYR A 67 4.96 -1.04 -9.82
C TYR A 67 3.83 -0.40 -10.63
N PRO A 68 3.94 -0.36 -12.00
CA PRO A 68 2.96 0.32 -12.85
C PRO A 68 1.77 -0.54 -13.26
N GLY A 69 1.82 -1.84 -13.02
CA GLY A 69 0.83 -2.78 -13.50
C GLY A 69 -0.51 -2.73 -12.76
N PRO A 70 -1.58 -3.30 -13.34
CA PRO A 70 -2.91 -3.27 -12.74
C PRO A 70 -3.02 -4.14 -11.48
N SER A 71 -3.73 -3.58 -10.49
CA SER A 71 -4.23 -4.27 -9.30
C SER A 71 -5.60 -3.73 -8.93
N ALA A 72 -6.45 -4.54 -8.32
CA ALA A 72 -7.62 -4.04 -7.61
C ALA A 72 -7.20 -3.44 -6.26
N PRO A 73 -8.00 -2.56 -5.63
CA PRO A 73 -7.71 -2.11 -4.28
C PRO A 73 -7.51 -3.31 -3.34
N PHE A 74 -6.35 -3.35 -2.67
CA PHE A 74 -5.95 -4.44 -1.76
C PHE A 74 -6.00 -5.85 -2.40
N GLY A 75 -5.82 -5.95 -3.72
CA GLY A 75 -5.96 -7.20 -4.46
C GLY A 75 -4.90 -8.24 -4.09
N MET A 76 -5.25 -9.52 -4.25
CA MET A 76 -4.36 -10.67 -4.07
C MET A 76 -3.42 -10.87 -5.26
N ILE A 77 -3.80 -10.36 -6.43
CA ILE A 77 -3.03 -10.44 -7.67
C ILE A 77 -2.64 -9.04 -8.14
N GLN A 78 -1.38 -8.89 -8.55
CA GLN A 78 -0.80 -7.66 -9.07
C GLN A 78 -0.07 -8.02 -10.36
N LEU A 79 -0.72 -7.79 -11.52
CA LEU A 79 -0.10 -8.07 -12.82
C LEU A 79 0.80 -6.91 -13.20
N SER A 80 2.10 -7.13 -13.36
CA SER A 80 3.01 -6.04 -13.73
C SER A 80 4.16 -6.55 -14.58
N PRO A 81 4.79 -5.67 -15.40
CA PRO A 81 6.07 -5.99 -16.02
C PRO A 81 7.19 -6.02 -15.00
N ASP A 82 8.16 -6.92 -15.18
CA ASP A 82 9.45 -6.90 -14.52
C ASP A 82 10.54 -6.46 -15.49
N THR A 83 11.36 -5.50 -15.07
CA THR A 83 12.54 -5.05 -15.83
C THR A 83 13.84 -5.64 -15.26
N ASP A 84 13.88 -5.94 -13.97
CA ASP A 84 14.94 -6.71 -13.30
C ASP A 84 14.36 -7.44 -12.09
N ARG A 85 15.18 -8.27 -11.43
CA ARG A 85 14.77 -9.04 -10.25
C ARG A 85 15.81 -9.08 -9.14
N ASP A 86 16.96 -8.45 -9.35
CA ASP A 86 18.16 -8.67 -8.55
C ASP A 86 18.70 -7.41 -7.88
N LEU A 87 18.09 -6.24 -8.10
CA LEU A 87 18.55 -4.94 -7.61
C LEU A 87 17.58 -4.34 -6.60
N TRP A 88 18.08 -3.44 -5.77
CA TRP A 88 17.26 -2.65 -4.83
C TRP A 88 16.20 -1.82 -5.57
N GLU A 89 16.60 -1.08 -6.60
CA GLU A 89 15.72 -0.21 -7.38
C GLU A 89 14.63 -0.99 -8.15
N THR A 90 14.73 -2.30 -8.18
CA THR A 90 13.75 -3.20 -8.78
C THR A 90 13.13 -4.16 -7.76
N ALA A 91 13.09 -3.79 -6.49
CA ALA A 91 12.49 -4.61 -5.44
C ALA A 91 11.01 -4.93 -5.73
N SER A 92 10.29 -4.04 -6.45
CA SER A 92 8.95 -4.28 -6.97
C SER A 92 8.92 -4.72 -8.44
N GLY A 93 10.04 -5.19 -9.00
CA GLY A 93 10.15 -5.76 -10.35
C GLY A 93 10.40 -4.77 -11.47
N TYR A 94 10.00 -3.51 -11.34
CA TYR A 94 10.03 -2.52 -12.42
C TYR A 94 10.81 -1.26 -12.04
N GLU A 95 11.73 -0.85 -12.91
CA GLU A 95 12.40 0.45 -12.85
C GLU A 95 12.14 1.23 -14.15
N TYR A 96 11.58 2.45 -14.02
CA TYR A 96 11.15 3.26 -15.17
C TYR A 96 12.31 3.67 -16.11
N SER A 97 13.53 3.78 -15.62
CA SER A 97 14.70 4.11 -16.47
C SER A 97 15.18 2.94 -17.31
N ASP A 98 14.69 1.73 -17.09
CA ASP A 98 15.05 0.53 -17.85
C ASP A 98 14.46 0.57 -19.27
N THR A 99 15.15 -0.05 -20.22
CA THR A 99 14.78 -0.07 -21.65
C THR A 99 14.36 -1.44 -22.16
N SER A 100 14.28 -2.43 -21.27
CA SER A 100 13.84 -3.78 -21.62
C SER A 100 13.06 -4.44 -20.49
N ILE A 101 12.02 -5.17 -20.86
CA ILE A 101 11.14 -5.95 -19.97
C ILE A 101 11.56 -7.42 -20.02
N MET A 102 11.68 -8.07 -18.87
CA MET A 102 11.91 -9.51 -18.73
C MET A 102 10.64 -10.29 -19.06
N GLY A 103 9.52 -9.85 -18.55
CA GLY A 103 8.21 -10.47 -18.74
C GLY A 103 7.17 -9.85 -17.83
N PHE A 104 6.07 -10.55 -17.65
CA PHE A 104 4.91 -10.08 -16.89
C PHE A 104 4.60 -11.12 -15.81
N THR A 105 4.59 -10.70 -14.55
CA THR A 105 4.41 -11.60 -13.40
C THR A 105 3.09 -11.33 -12.68
N LEU A 106 2.74 -12.20 -11.74
CA LEU A 106 1.39 -12.24 -11.16
C LEU A 106 1.28 -11.51 -9.83
N THR A 107 2.41 -11.29 -9.14
CA THR A 107 2.42 -10.76 -7.77
C THR A 107 3.57 -9.77 -7.60
N HIS A 108 3.33 -8.69 -6.82
CA HIS A 108 4.34 -7.67 -6.54
C HIS A 108 4.16 -7.10 -5.15
N LEU A 109 5.27 -6.78 -4.48
CA LEU A 109 5.29 -5.88 -3.34
C LEU A 109 5.19 -4.43 -3.81
N THR A 110 4.81 -3.52 -2.94
CA THR A 110 4.77 -2.09 -3.23
C THR A 110 5.54 -1.31 -2.17
N GLY A 111 6.54 -0.56 -2.62
CA GLY A 111 7.29 0.34 -1.75
C GLY A 111 8.22 -0.34 -0.76
N THR A 112 8.72 -1.54 -1.03
CA THR A 112 9.67 -2.21 -0.13
C THR A 112 11.05 -2.25 -0.73
N GLY A 113 12.09 -2.10 0.10
CA GLY A 113 13.48 -2.22 -0.34
C GLY A 113 13.97 -3.67 -0.50
N ILE A 114 13.25 -4.65 0.01
CA ILE A 114 13.63 -6.07 -0.11
C ILE A 114 12.78 -6.72 -1.19
N PRO A 115 13.39 -7.26 -2.27
CA PRO A 115 12.64 -7.94 -3.32
C PRO A 115 12.08 -9.28 -2.83
N ASP A 116 10.81 -9.53 -3.09
CA ASP A 116 10.13 -10.83 -3.03
C ASP A 116 8.89 -10.77 -3.93
N LEU A 117 8.14 -11.88 -4.06
CA LEU A 117 7.04 -12.02 -5.01
C LEU A 117 7.55 -12.01 -6.47
N GLY A 118 6.87 -11.39 -7.42
CA GLY A 118 7.22 -11.47 -8.85
C GLY A 118 7.03 -12.87 -9.42
N ASP A 119 5.97 -13.55 -8.99
CA ASP A 119 5.80 -14.98 -9.25
C ASP A 119 5.27 -15.25 -10.64
N PHE A 120 5.80 -16.30 -11.27
CA PHE A 120 5.34 -16.89 -12.54
C PHE A 120 5.34 -15.90 -13.71
N LEU A 121 6.47 -15.84 -14.40
CA LEU A 121 6.64 -14.92 -15.52
C LEU A 121 5.99 -15.45 -16.78
N PHE A 122 5.25 -14.59 -17.49
CA PHE A 122 4.70 -14.81 -18.82
C PHE A 122 5.39 -13.91 -19.83
N MET A 123 5.86 -14.48 -20.96
CA MET A 123 6.54 -13.70 -22.00
C MET A 123 6.17 -14.19 -23.40
N PRO A 124 5.53 -13.33 -24.23
CA PRO A 124 5.27 -13.68 -25.63
C PRO A 124 6.55 -13.56 -26.46
N GLN A 125 6.75 -14.50 -27.38
CA GLN A 125 7.93 -14.55 -28.25
C GLN A 125 7.53 -14.86 -29.71
N ILE A 126 8.38 -14.45 -30.63
CA ILE A 126 8.31 -14.77 -32.06
C ILE A 126 9.64 -15.39 -32.49
N GLY A 127 9.57 -16.42 -33.31
CA GLY A 127 10.72 -17.17 -33.77
C GLY A 127 11.08 -18.35 -32.85
N GLU A 128 12.34 -18.78 -32.86
CA GLU A 128 12.80 -19.86 -31.97
C GLU A 128 12.73 -19.39 -30.52
N PRO A 129 12.00 -20.07 -29.63
CA PRO A 129 11.82 -19.68 -28.25
C PRO A 129 13.14 -19.65 -27.49
N LYS A 130 13.39 -18.56 -26.80
CA LYS A 130 14.51 -18.42 -25.87
C LYS A 130 14.03 -18.74 -24.45
N LEU A 131 14.89 -19.42 -23.69
CA LEU A 131 14.57 -19.91 -22.35
C LEU A 131 15.29 -19.16 -21.23
N LEU A 132 16.31 -18.37 -21.57
CA LEU A 132 17.04 -17.53 -20.62
C LEU A 132 16.61 -16.07 -20.80
N PRO A 133 16.60 -15.25 -19.71
CA PRO A 133 16.14 -13.86 -19.80
C PRO A 133 17.04 -12.96 -20.64
N GLY A 134 18.35 -13.28 -20.77
CA GLY A 134 19.34 -12.31 -21.26
C GLY A 134 19.73 -11.32 -20.17
N THR A 135 20.39 -10.23 -20.55
CA THR A 135 20.78 -9.14 -19.63
C THR A 135 20.24 -7.80 -20.11
N LYS A 136 20.26 -6.77 -19.26
CA LYS A 136 19.91 -5.39 -19.65
C LYS A 136 20.77 -4.88 -20.80
N GLU A 137 22.07 -5.20 -20.79
CA GLU A 137 23.03 -4.80 -21.82
C GLU A 137 22.87 -5.56 -23.13
N ASN A 138 22.42 -6.81 -23.03
CA ASN A 138 22.20 -7.66 -24.20
C ASN A 138 20.84 -8.41 -24.11
N PRO A 139 19.72 -7.68 -24.25
CA PRO A 139 18.39 -8.27 -24.18
C PRO A 139 18.12 -9.28 -25.29
N ASP A 140 18.78 -9.13 -26.46
CA ASP A 140 18.61 -10.05 -27.60
C ASP A 140 19.24 -11.43 -27.36
N ALA A 141 20.08 -11.59 -26.35
CA ALA A 141 20.60 -12.93 -25.98
C ALA A 141 19.56 -13.82 -25.31
N GLY A 142 18.43 -13.25 -24.86
CA GLY A 142 17.40 -13.98 -24.12
C GLY A 142 15.98 -13.66 -24.59
N TYR A 143 15.00 -14.02 -23.75
CA TYR A 143 13.59 -13.74 -24.00
C TYR A 143 13.17 -12.32 -23.67
N ARG A 144 13.98 -11.54 -22.95
CA ARG A 144 13.76 -10.13 -22.64
C ARG A 144 13.50 -9.32 -23.92
N ALA A 145 12.62 -8.35 -23.87
CA ALA A 145 12.28 -7.51 -25.03
C ALA A 145 12.44 -6.02 -24.72
N ARG A 146 12.95 -5.28 -25.72
CA ARG A 146 13.03 -3.82 -25.66
C ARG A 146 11.64 -3.21 -25.77
N TYR A 147 11.45 -2.07 -25.13
CA TYR A 147 10.24 -1.26 -25.20
C TYR A 147 10.56 0.24 -25.20
N SER A 148 9.54 1.06 -25.33
CA SER A 148 9.63 2.52 -25.24
C SER A 148 8.43 3.05 -24.46
N HIS A 149 8.66 4.03 -23.59
CA HIS A 149 7.60 4.71 -22.84
C HIS A 149 6.60 5.45 -23.73
N GLU A 150 6.98 5.80 -24.98
CA GLU A 150 6.04 6.34 -25.97
C GLU A 150 4.95 5.32 -26.38
N GLN A 151 5.22 4.04 -26.20
CA GLN A 151 4.32 2.93 -26.51
C GLN A 151 3.93 2.14 -25.26
N GLU A 152 4.06 2.77 -24.11
CA GLU A 152 3.68 2.25 -22.81
C GLU A 152 2.62 3.15 -22.17
N SER A 153 1.68 2.56 -21.44
CA SER A 153 0.69 3.31 -20.69
C SER A 153 0.15 2.51 -19.52
N ALA A 154 -0.17 3.20 -18.42
CA ALA A 154 -0.78 2.61 -17.24
C ALA A 154 -1.91 3.51 -16.72
N SER A 155 -2.92 2.87 -16.17
CA SER A 155 -4.01 3.53 -15.44
C SER A 155 -4.61 2.56 -14.42
N ALA A 156 -5.49 3.02 -13.56
CA ALA A 156 -6.15 2.15 -12.59
C ALA A 156 -6.77 0.91 -13.26
N GLY A 157 -6.26 -0.27 -12.91
CA GLY A 157 -6.76 -1.55 -13.43
C GLY A 157 -6.31 -1.92 -14.85
N TYR A 158 -5.41 -1.16 -15.46
CA TYR A 158 -4.95 -1.41 -16.83
C TYR A 158 -3.50 -1.00 -17.05
N TYR A 159 -2.77 -1.85 -17.79
CA TYR A 159 -1.41 -1.57 -18.30
C TYR A 159 -1.29 -2.03 -19.75
N LYS A 160 -0.47 -1.34 -20.53
CA LYS A 160 -0.19 -1.67 -21.94
C LYS A 160 1.23 -1.31 -22.29
N VAL A 161 1.89 -2.18 -23.09
CA VAL A 161 3.21 -1.91 -23.68
C VAL A 161 3.37 -2.62 -25.03
N LYS A 162 4.17 -2.06 -25.92
CA LYS A 162 4.62 -2.68 -27.16
C LYS A 162 6.03 -3.23 -26.99
N LEU A 163 6.21 -4.54 -27.20
CA LEU A 163 7.51 -5.21 -27.23
C LEU A 163 8.12 -5.07 -28.61
N LEU A 164 9.23 -4.33 -28.73
CA LEU A 164 9.80 -3.92 -30.01
C LEU A 164 10.47 -5.07 -30.76
N ASN A 165 11.17 -5.99 -30.06
CA ASN A 165 11.85 -7.12 -30.68
C ASN A 165 10.86 -8.10 -31.34
N ASN A 166 9.72 -8.33 -30.68
CA ASN A 166 8.74 -9.34 -31.09
C ASN A 166 7.56 -8.73 -31.85
N ASN A 167 7.46 -7.39 -31.89
CA ASN A 167 6.30 -6.67 -32.42
C ASN A 167 4.97 -7.13 -31.80
N VAL A 168 4.98 -7.58 -30.55
CA VAL A 168 3.79 -8.00 -29.79
C VAL A 168 3.33 -6.85 -28.89
N THR A 169 2.04 -6.56 -28.88
CA THR A 169 1.43 -5.68 -27.90
C THR A 169 0.93 -6.51 -26.74
N VAL A 170 1.28 -6.10 -25.51
CA VAL A 170 0.84 -6.73 -24.26
C VAL A 170 -0.05 -5.76 -23.51
N GLU A 171 -1.19 -6.26 -23.05
CA GLU A 171 -2.12 -5.53 -22.21
C GLU A 171 -2.49 -6.39 -21.00
N LEU A 172 -2.58 -5.75 -19.81
CA LEU A 172 -2.86 -6.42 -18.54
C LEU A 172 -4.09 -5.79 -17.90
N ALA A 173 -4.94 -6.62 -17.30
CA ALA A 173 -6.06 -6.21 -16.47
C ALA A 173 -6.18 -7.14 -15.25
N ALA A 174 -6.41 -6.60 -14.05
CA ALA A 174 -6.47 -7.38 -12.82
C ALA A 174 -7.77 -7.11 -12.04
N GLY A 175 -8.36 -8.17 -11.48
CA GLY A 175 -9.40 -8.17 -10.47
C GLY A 175 -8.79 -8.31 -9.05
N GLU A 176 -9.53 -8.94 -8.12
CA GLU A 176 -9.04 -9.15 -6.75
C GLU A 176 -8.11 -10.35 -6.63
N ARG A 177 -8.45 -11.50 -7.26
CA ARG A 177 -7.72 -12.77 -7.21
C ARG A 177 -7.34 -13.29 -8.59
N ALA A 178 -7.94 -12.73 -9.62
CA ALA A 178 -7.74 -13.15 -11.00
C ALA A 178 -7.51 -11.95 -11.92
N GLY A 179 -6.81 -12.18 -13.02
CA GLY A 179 -6.57 -11.17 -14.03
C GLY A 179 -6.52 -11.77 -15.44
N MET A 180 -6.30 -10.90 -16.41
CA MET A 180 -6.19 -11.29 -17.81
C MET A 180 -5.05 -10.55 -18.49
N MET A 181 -4.25 -11.30 -19.24
CA MET A 181 -3.24 -10.80 -20.16
C MET A 181 -3.77 -10.91 -21.56
N ARG A 182 -3.57 -9.92 -22.40
CA ARG A 182 -3.95 -9.88 -23.81
C ARG A 182 -2.69 -9.64 -24.66
N PHE A 183 -2.37 -10.60 -25.51
CA PHE A 183 -1.23 -10.55 -26.41
C PHE A 183 -1.73 -10.41 -27.85
N THR A 184 -1.38 -9.30 -28.52
CA THR A 184 -1.67 -9.09 -29.94
C THR A 184 -0.42 -9.41 -30.75
N PHE A 185 -0.47 -10.49 -31.52
CA PHE A 185 0.66 -11.04 -32.28
C PHE A 185 0.68 -10.56 -33.71
N PRO A 186 1.88 -10.36 -34.31
CA PRO A 186 2.00 -10.31 -35.76
C PRO A 186 1.76 -11.69 -36.40
N GLN A 187 1.70 -11.74 -37.71
CA GLN A 187 1.68 -13.05 -38.43
C GLN A 187 2.98 -13.78 -38.15
N SER A 188 2.88 -15.06 -37.74
CA SER A 188 4.03 -15.93 -37.50
C SER A 188 3.64 -17.41 -37.57
N ASP A 189 4.54 -18.23 -38.13
CA ASP A 189 4.45 -19.71 -38.04
C ASP A 189 5.06 -20.24 -36.72
N SER A 190 5.71 -19.39 -35.92
CA SER A 190 6.44 -19.74 -34.70
C SER A 190 6.26 -18.68 -33.61
N ALA A 191 5.01 -18.44 -33.22
CA ALA A 191 4.70 -17.63 -32.05
C ALA A 191 4.64 -18.53 -30.79
N SER A 192 5.05 -18.02 -29.65
CA SER A 192 4.93 -18.74 -28.37
C SER A 192 4.65 -17.80 -27.21
N ILE A 193 4.11 -18.38 -26.12
CA ILE A 193 4.02 -17.74 -24.80
C ILE A 193 4.80 -18.65 -23.85
N LEU A 194 5.89 -18.11 -23.32
CA LEU A 194 6.67 -18.72 -22.25
C LEU A 194 5.97 -18.48 -20.90
N THR A 195 5.85 -19.52 -20.07
CA THR A 195 5.58 -19.42 -18.65
C THR A 195 6.79 -19.94 -17.90
N ASP A 196 7.49 -19.04 -17.17
CA ASP A 196 8.71 -19.39 -16.44
C ASP A 196 8.41 -19.50 -14.94
N LEU A 197 8.47 -20.73 -14.41
CA LEU A 197 8.24 -21.02 -13.00
C LEU A 197 9.48 -20.77 -12.14
N GLN A 198 10.64 -20.48 -12.77
CA GLN A 198 11.87 -20.17 -12.05
C GLN A 198 11.93 -18.70 -11.62
N HIS A 199 11.11 -17.87 -12.28
CA HIS A 199 11.13 -16.44 -12.04
C HIS A 199 10.40 -16.10 -10.74
N PHE A 200 11.06 -15.27 -9.94
CA PHE A 200 10.56 -14.50 -8.80
C PHE A 200 11.60 -13.41 -8.50
N LEU A 201 11.21 -12.38 -7.75
CA LEU A 201 12.14 -11.30 -7.37
C LEU A 201 13.03 -11.81 -6.24
N SER A 202 14.32 -12.01 -6.53
CA SER A 202 15.21 -12.82 -5.69
C SER A 202 16.31 -12.02 -5.00
N GLY A 203 16.66 -10.83 -5.49
CA GLY A 203 17.78 -10.04 -4.98
C GLY A 203 19.11 -10.84 -4.92
N LYS A 204 19.26 -11.87 -5.73
CA LYS A 204 20.39 -12.85 -5.70
C LYS A 204 20.58 -13.61 -4.39
N ARG A 205 19.73 -13.38 -3.38
CA ARG A 205 19.85 -13.98 -2.04
C ARG A 205 18.94 -15.19 -1.88
N PHE A 206 17.81 -15.22 -2.60
CA PHE A 206 16.72 -16.15 -2.38
C PHE A 206 16.72 -17.29 -3.41
N LYS A 207 15.99 -18.36 -3.11
CA LYS A 207 16.06 -19.61 -3.90
C LYS A 207 14.69 -20.19 -4.16
N LEU A 208 14.46 -20.60 -5.39
CA LEU A 208 13.40 -21.53 -5.72
C LEU A 208 13.77 -22.92 -5.14
N ILE A 209 12.93 -23.41 -4.25
CA ILE A 209 13.13 -24.72 -3.59
C ILE A 209 12.57 -25.83 -4.45
N TRP A 210 11.35 -25.63 -4.97
CA TRP A 210 10.66 -26.64 -5.78
C TRP A 210 9.58 -26.01 -6.63
N SER A 211 9.29 -26.61 -7.78
CA SER A 211 8.14 -26.25 -8.61
C SER A 211 7.51 -27.47 -9.24
N HIS A 212 6.26 -27.34 -9.63
CA HIS A 212 5.50 -28.32 -10.36
C HIS A 212 4.58 -27.60 -11.36
N LEU A 213 4.44 -28.17 -12.53
CA LEU A 213 3.45 -27.70 -13.50
C LEU A 213 2.68 -28.89 -14.07
N ARG A 214 1.44 -28.62 -14.49
CA ARG A 214 0.58 -29.59 -15.13
C ARG A 214 -0.26 -28.93 -16.22
N VAL A 215 -0.30 -29.57 -17.38
CA VAL A 215 -1.20 -29.25 -18.48
C VAL A 215 -2.48 -30.02 -18.26
N GLU A 216 -3.54 -29.33 -17.87
CA GLU A 216 -4.84 -29.93 -17.51
C GLU A 216 -5.62 -30.36 -18.77
N ASP A 217 -5.57 -29.50 -19.79
CA ASP A 217 -6.15 -29.74 -21.12
C ASP A 217 -5.34 -28.93 -22.16
N ASN A 218 -5.82 -28.86 -23.41
CA ASN A 218 -5.12 -28.20 -24.52
C ASN A 218 -5.14 -26.65 -24.41
N SER A 219 -5.64 -26.07 -23.31
CA SER A 219 -5.72 -24.62 -23.09
C SER A 219 -5.56 -24.22 -21.64
N THR A 220 -5.33 -25.17 -20.73
CA THR A 220 -5.26 -24.87 -19.28
C THR A 220 -3.97 -25.43 -18.69
N LEU A 221 -3.21 -24.56 -18.04
CA LEU A 221 -2.00 -24.84 -17.30
C LEU A 221 -2.22 -24.55 -15.83
N THR A 222 -1.74 -25.42 -14.94
CA THR A 222 -1.68 -25.18 -13.50
C THR A 222 -0.28 -25.48 -12.98
N GLY A 223 0.05 -24.95 -11.83
CA GLY A 223 1.33 -25.25 -11.21
C GLY A 223 1.48 -24.58 -9.86
N PHE A 224 2.62 -24.80 -9.26
CA PHE A 224 3.03 -24.08 -8.06
C PHE A 224 4.55 -23.95 -8.00
N HIS A 225 5.01 -23.08 -7.13
CA HIS A 225 6.36 -23.12 -6.63
C HIS A 225 6.43 -22.88 -5.12
N LEU A 226 7.51 -23.37 -4.53
CA LEU A 226 7.94 -23.10 -3.17
C LEU A 226 9.22 -22.28 -3.24
N VAL A 227 9.19 -21.11 -2.65
CA VAL A 227 10.30 -20.16 -2.63
C VAL A 227 10.80 -19.99 -1.19
N ASN A 228 12.12 -19.99 -1.01
CA ASN A 228 12.79 -19.45 0.17
C ASN A 228 13.25 -18.05 -0.18
N GLY A 229 12.38 -17.09 0.06
CA GLY A 229 12.55 -15.66 -0.17
C GLY A 229 12.79 -14.88 1.12
N TRP A 230 12.37 -13.66 1.14
CA TRP A 230 12.16 -12.89 2.36
C TRP A 230 11.12 -13.60 3.23
N ALA A 231 9.98 -14.00 2.64
CA ALA A 231 9.15 -15.08 3.20
C ALA A 231 9.86 -16.43 3.05
N LYS A 232 10.24 -17.06 4.18
CA LYS A 232 11.14 -18.22 4.20
C LYS A 232 10.56 -19.50 3.60
N GLU A 233 9.26 -19.68 3.67
CA GLU A 233 8.56 -20.86 3.17
C GLU A 233 7.26 -20.43 2.50
N ARG A 234 7.37 -19.90 1.27
CA ARG A 234 6.24 -19.35 0.55
C ARG A 234 5.76 -20.30 -0.55
N TYR A 235 4.57 -20.84 -0.35
CA TYR A 235 3.85 -21.62 -1.36
C TYR A 235 2.94 -20.71 -2.16
N LEU A 236 3.07 -20.73 -3.47
CA LEU A 236 2.11 -20.08 -4.36
C LEU A 236 1.74 -21.01 -5.50
N TYR A 237 0.45 -21.15 -5.75
CA TYR A 237 -0.16 -21.91 -6.83
C TYR A 237 -0.75 -20.95 -7.84
N PHE A 238 -0.75 -21.34 -9.10
CA PHE A 238 -1.41 -20.58 -10.15
C PHE A 238 -2.27 -21.46 -11.05
N ALA A 239 -3.23 -20.83 -11.71
CA ALA A 239 -3.96 -21.35 -12.85
C ALA A 239 -3.88 -20.36 -14.00
N ALA A 240 -3.64 -20.85 -15.20
CA ALA A 240 -3.63 -20.07 -16.43
C ALA A 240 -4.50 -20.75 -17.47
N ARG A 241 -5.42 -19.98 -18.07
CA ARG A 241 -6.30 -20.48 -19.14
C ARG A 241 -6.14 -19.60 -20.37
N TYR A 242 -5.86 -20.23 -21.52
CA TYR A 242 -5.58 -19.60 -22.79
C TYR A 242 -6.85 -19.57 -23.66
N SER A 243 -7.08 -18.46 -24.36
CA SER A 243 -8.26 -18.28 -25.24
C SER A 243 -8.18 -19.11 -26.51
N LYS A 244 -6.97 -19.45 -26.94
CA LYS A 244 -6.68 -20.31 -28.10
C LYS A 244 -6.02 -21.59 -27.60
N PRO A 245 -6.54 -22.78 -27.97
CA PRO A 245 -5.86 -24.03 -27.70
C PRO A 245 -4.43 -24.06 -28.28
N PHE A 246 -3.51 -24.67 -27.57
CA PHE A 246 -2.14 -24.83 -28.05
C PHE A 246 -2.11 -25.63 -29.36
N ASP A 247 -1.44 -25.11 -30.39
CA ASP A 247 -1.12 -25.90 -31.57
C ASP A 247 -0.11 -27.01 -31.22
N HIS A 248 0.86 -26.65 -30.35
CA HIS A 248 1.81 -27.55 -29.72
C HIS A 248 2.21 -26.96 -28.35
N TYR A 249 2.75 -27.80 -27.43
CA TYR A 249 3.37 -27.31 -26.21
C TYR A 249 4.62 -28.11 -25.86
N ARG A 250 5.55 -27.47 -25.15
CA ARG A 250 6.72 -28.15 -24.58
C ARG A 250 6.86 -27.82 -23.12
N ILE A 251 7.20 -28.81 -22.29
CA ILE A 251 7.65 -28.63 -20.93
C ILE A 251 9.17 -28.70 -20.95
N MET A 252 9.82 -27.68 -20.44
CA MET A 252 11.27 -27.56 -20.42
C MET A 252 11.79 -27.69 -18.99
N SER A 253 12.95 -28.34 -18.84
CA SER A 253 13.67 -28.38 -17.57
C SER A 253 15.17 -28.23 -17.87
N SER A 254 15.79 -27.23 -17.24
CA SER A 254 17.21 -26.90 -17.43
C SER A 254 17.61 -26.78 -18.92
N GLY A 255 16.78 -26.11 -19.68
CA GLY A 255 16.98 -25.85 -21.12
C GLY A 255 16.69 -27.05 -22.05
N ASN A 256 16.26 -28.19 -21.50
CA ASN A 256 15.91 -29.36 -22.29
C ASN A 256 14.44 -29.69 -22.20
N GLU A 257 13.85 -30.17 -23.29
CA GLU A 257 12.49 -30.69 -23.26
C GLU A 257 12.37 -31.93 -22.37
N VAL A 258 11.39 -31.91 -21.47
CA VAL A 258 11.12 -33.05 -20.59
C VAL A 258 10.55 -34.20 -21.43
N LYS A 259 11.38 -35.23 -21.65
CA LYS A 259 11.00 -36.44 -22.36
C LYS A 259 10.97 -37.59 -21.39
N TYR A 260 9.81 -38.22 -21.26
CA TYR A 260 9.70 -39.48 -20.53
C TYR A 260 10.07 -40.65 -21.46
N ASP A 261 11.28 -41.17 -21.29
CA ASP A 261 11.81 -42.30 -22.01
C ASP A 261 11.95 -43.56 -21.14
N SER A 262 12.29 -44.72 -21.77
CA SER A 262 12.57 -45.94 -21.06
C SER A 262 11.47 -46.36 -20.07
N PHE A 263 11.83 -46.65 -18.82
CA PHE A 263 10.89 -47.08 -17.78
C PHE A 263 9.83 -46.04 -17.40
N ARG A 264 10.08 -44.75 -17.56
CA ARG A 264 9.11 -43.70 -17.30
C ARG A 264 7.99 -43.73 -18.34
N THR A 265 8.31 -43.85 -19.63
CA THR A 265 7.34 -44.01 -20.73
C THR A 265 6.43 -45.22 -20.53
N TYR A 266 6.99 -46.31 -19.99
CA TYR A 266 6.24 -47.53 -19.75
C TYR A 266 5.28 -47.40 -18.53
N ARG A 267 5.70 -46.74 -17.48
CA ARG A 267 4.93 -46.62 -16.22
C ARG A 267 3.97 -45.45 -16.21
N PHE A 268 4.36 -44.32 -16.82
CA PHE A 268 3.63 -43.08 -16.82
C PHE A 268 3.29 -42.67 -18.26
N ARG A 269 2.07 -42.90 -18.67
CA ARG A 269 1.60 -42.51 -19.99
C ARG A 269 1.37 -41.01 -20.16
N SER A 270 1.28 -40.28 -19.06
CA SER A 270 1.07 -38.85 -19.04
C SER A 270 2.37 -38.09 -19.26
N ARG A 271 2.39 -37.19 -20.24
CA ARG A 271 3.48 -36.24 -20.52
C ARG A 271 3.09 -34.82 -20.20
N ASN A 272 2.02 -34.66 -19.46
CA ASN A 272 1.37 -33.39 -19.22
C ASN A 272 1.77 -32.74 -17.87
N GLU A 273 2.73 -33.32 -17.16
CA GLU A 273 3.20 -32.77 -15.88
C GLU A 273 4.71 -32.96 -15.69
N ALA A 274 5.31 -32.05 -14.94
CA ALA A 274 6.70 -32.16 -14.51
C ALA A 274 6.91 -31.49 -13.16
N ALA A 275 7.93 -31.92 -12.43
CA ALA A 275 8.34 -31.34 -11.16
C ALA A 275 9.86 -31.15 -11.12
N GLY A 276 10.35 -30.09 -10.50
CA GLY A 276 11.76 -29.75 -10.43
C GLY A 276 12.02 -28.31 -10.06
N THR A 277 13.26 -27.87 -10.15
CA THR A 277 13.66 -26.49 -9.80
C THR A 277 13.80 -25.56 -11.00
N ASN A 278 13.79 -26.10 -12.23
CA ASN A 278 14.07 -25.32 -13.45
C ASN A 278 13.01 -25.60 -14.52
N LEU A 279 11.75 -25.40 -14.14
CA LEU A 279 10.62 -25.70 -15.05
C LEU A 279 10.17 -24.46 -15.80
N GLN A 280 9.92 -24.66 -17.09
CA GLN A 280 9.33 -23.67 -17.97
C GLN A 280 8.30 -24.36 -18.88
N PHE A 281 7.30 -23.63 -19.30
CA PHE A 281 6.29 -24.11 -20.24
C PHE A 281 6.25 -23.20 -21.46
N LEU A 282 6.17 -23.77 -22.64
CA LEU A 282 6.01 -23.07 -23.91
C LEU A 282 4.67 -23.47 -24.51
N ALA A 283 3.75 -22.54 -24.65
CA ALA A 283 2.57 -22.65 -25.48
C ALA A 283 2.91 -22.12 -26.87
N GLU A 284 2.81 -22.95 -27.92
CA GLU A 284 3.24 -22.65 -29.27
C GLU A 284 2.04 -22.53 -30.22
N TYR A 285 2.13 -21.54 -31.14
CA TYR A 285 1.04 -21.12 -32.00
C TYR A 285 1.51 -20.73 -33.39
N LYS A 286 0.63 -20.90 -34.36
CA LYS A 286 0.65 -20.14 -35.62
C LYS A 286 -0.32 -18.97 -35.48
N THR A 287 0.13 -17.78 -35.81
CA THR A 287 -0.67 -16.57 -35.69
C THR A 287 -0.89 -15.87 -37.02
N ARG A 288 -2.08 -15.25 -37.15
CA ARG A 288 -2.42 -14.32 -38.23
C ARG A 288 -1.99 -12.90 -37.87
N PRO A 289 -1.97 -11.95 -38.84
CA PRO A 289 -1.76 -10.55 -38.48
C PRO A 289 -2.77 -10.07 -37.44
N ASP A 290 -2.27 -9.41 -36.41
CA ASP A 290 -3.06 -8.85 -35.31
C ASP A 290 -3.92 -9.89 -34.55
N GLU A 291 -3.52 -11.16 -34.57
CA GLU A 291 -4.23 -12.20 -33.80
C GLU A 291 -4.05 -12.01 -32.30
N VAL A 292 -5.18 -11.99 -31.60
CA VAL A 292 -5.23 -11.81 -30.14
C VAL A 292 -5.28 -13.19 -29.46
N ILE A 293 -4.31 -13.46 -28.60
CA ILE A 293 -4.36 -14.58 -27.66
C ILE A 293 -4.42 -14.00 -26.24
N MET A 294 -5.45 -14.37 -25.49
CA MET A 294 -5.62 -13.95 -24.10
C MET A 294 -5.29 -15.09 -23.14
N VAL A 295 -4.76 -14.73 -21.98
CA VAL A 295 -4.48 -15.66 -20.89
C VAL A 295 -5.14 -15.13 -19.62
N LYS A 296 -6.09 -15.86 -19.09
CA LYS A 296 -6.64 -15.63 -17.75
C LYS A 296 -5.74 -16.27 -16.73
N VAL A 297 -5.47 -15.57 -15.64
CA VAL A 297 -4.60 -16.06 -14.57
C VAL A 297 -5.23 -15.82 -13.20
N ALA A 298 -4.95 -16.72 -12.26
CA ALA A 298 -5.28 -16.53 -10.84
C ALA A 298 -4.25 -17.23 -9.97
N VAL A 299 -4.15 -16.80 -8.72
CA VAL A 299 -3.23 -17.37 -7.73
C VAL A 299 -3.99 -17.89 -6.51
N SER A 300 -3.34 -18.76 -5.74
CA SER A 300 -3.81 -19.29 -4.47
C SER A 300 -2.61 -19.72 -3.62
N ALA A 301 -2.69 -19.50 -2.30
CA ALA A 301 -1.70 -20.04 -1.37
C ALA A 301 -2.01 -21.50 -0.94
N ILE A 302 -3.10 -22.10 -1.43
CA ILE A 302 -3.65 -23.37 -0.97
C ILE A 302 -3.37 -24.49 -1.94
N SER A 303 -3.88 -24.36 -3.17
CA SER A 303 -3.75 -25.40 -4.19
C SER A 303 -4.00 -24.87 -5.60
N ALA A 304 -3.58 -25.64 -6.61
CA ALA A 304 -3.92 -25.37 -8.02
C ALA A 304 -5.43 -25.43 -8.28
N ALA A 305 -6.15 -26.29 -7.55
CA ALA A 305 -7.62 -26.37 -7.64
C ALA A 305 -8.29 -25.09 -7.09
N ASN A 306 -7.78 -24.54 -6.00
CA ASN A 306 -8.25 -23.26 -5.46
C ASN A 306 -7.92 -22.11 -6.41
N ALA A 307 -6.73 -22.11 -7.06
CA ALA A 307 -6.40 -21.12 -8.08
C ALA A 307 -7.37 -21.16 -9.26
N LEU A 308 -7.75 -22.37 -9.73
CA LEU A 308 -8.81 -22.54 -10.75
C LEU A 308 -10.17 -22.03 -10.26
N GLN A 309 -10.51 -22.27 -8.98
CA GLN A 309 -11.77 -21.80 -8.39
C GLN A 309 -11.80 -20.28 -8.26
N ASN A 310 -10.70 -19.66 -7.86
CA ASN A 310 -10.54 -18.20 -7.85
C ASN A 310 -10.73 -17.64 -9.26
N LEU A 311 -10.08 -18.25 -10.25
CA LEU A 311 -10.19 -17.86 -11.65
C LEU A 311 -11.64 -17.92 -12.15
N ASP A 312 -12.31 -19.05 -11.99
CA ASP A 312 -13.66 -19.28 -12.52
C ASP A 312 -14.73 -18.48 -11.78
N SER A 313 -14.49 -18.11 -10.51
CA SER A 313 -15.38 -17.26 -9.72
C SER A 313 -15.34 -15.81 -10.17
N GLU A 314 -14.16 -15.28 -10.47
CA GLU A 314 -13.99 -13.87 -10.87
C GLU A 314 -14.15 -13.66 -12.38
N ILE A 315 -13.61 -14.58 -13.17
CA ILE A 315 -13.65 -14.54 -14.64
C ILE A 315 -14.19 -15.85 -15.17
N PRO A 316 -15.52 -15.98 -15.34
CA PRO A 316 -16.15 -17.22 -15.80
C PRO A 316 -15.47 -17.81 -17.04
N LYS A 317 -15.46 -19.14 -17.15
CA LYS A 317 -14.72 -19.87 -18.19
C LYS A 317 -14.98 -19.38 -19.62
N ALA A 318 -16.23 -19.02 -19.92
CA ALA A 318 -16.64 -18.53 -21.24
C ALA A 318 -16.44 -17.04 -21.45
N ASP A 319 -16.14 -16.24 -20.39
CA ASP A 319 -16.05 -14.78 -20.46
C ASP A 319 -14.63 -14.34 -20.81
N TRP A 320 -14.42 -13.88 -22.05
CA TRP A 320 -13.14 -13.37 -22.56
C TRP A 320 -13.20 -11.86 -22.81
N ASN A 321 -14.08 -11.16 -22.08
CA ASN A 321 -14.21 -9.70 -22.20
C ASN A 321 -13.19 -8.99 -21.32
N PHE A 322 -12.07 -8.62 -21.92
CA PHE A 322 -10.97 -7.91 -21.27
C PHE A 322 -11.41 -6.54 -20.70
N GLU A 323 -12.16 -5.78 -21.51
CA GLU A 323 -12.64 -4.44 -21.13
C GLU A 323 -13.58 -4.47 -19.93
N LYS A 324 -14.32 -5.57 -19.74
CA LYS A 324 -15.16 -5.76 -18.56
C LYS A 324 -14.36 -5.82 -17.27
N ILE A 325 -13.20 -6.46 -17.28
CA ILE A 325 -12.31 -6.54 -16.10
C ILE A 325 -11.75 -5.16 -15.81
N VAL A 326 -11.24 -4.46 -16.83
CA VAL A 326 -10.74 -3.08 -16.70
C VAL A 326 -11.83 -2.18 -16.10
N ALA A 327 -13.04 -2.19 -16.65
CA ALA A 327 -14.14 -1.36 -16.17
C ALA A 327 -14.53 -1.69 -14.72
N ALA A 328 -14.64 -2.99 -14.39
CA ALA A 328 -14.99 -3.41 -13.03
C ALA A 328 -13.95 -3.01 -11.99
N THR A 329 -12.67 -3.10 -12.33
CA THR A 329 -11.58 -2.70 -11.44
C THR A 329 -11.52 -1.18 -11.30
N ARG A 330 -11.71 -0.45 -12.40
CA ARG A 330 -11.83 1.00 -12.38
C ARG A 330 -12.98 1.47 -11.47
N GLU A 331 -14.15 0.84 -11.54
CA GLU A 331 -15.26 1.12 -10.62
C GLU A 331 -14.91 0.88 -9.15
N LYS A 332 -14.12 -0.17 -8.87
CA LYS A 332 -13.64 -0.43 -7.50
C LYS A 332 -12.74 0.71 -7.03
N TRP A 333 -11.82 1.17 -7.87
CA TRP A 333 -10.95 2.30 -7.57
C TRP A 333 -11.74 3.59 -7.37
N ASP A 334 -12.66 3.95 -8.27
CA ASP A 334 -13.51 5.13 -8.12
C ASP A 334 -14.26 5.14 -6.78
N ARG A 335 -14.75 3.99 -6.34
CA ARG A 335 -15.46 3.83 -5.06
C ARG A 335 -14.55 4.03 -3.85
N GLU A 336 -13.33 3.52 -3.90
CA GLU A 336 -12.37 3.69 -2.81
C GLU A 336 -11.83 5.13 -2.77
N LEU A 337 -11.55 5.75 -3.92
CA LEU A 337 -11.09 7.13 -4.02
C LEU A 337 -12.17 8.14 -3.56
N ALA A 338 -13.45 7.85 -3.82
CA ALA A 338 -14.55 8.70 -3.38
C ALA A 338 -14.71 8.80 -1.84
N ARG A 339 -13.90 8.09 -1.07
CA ARG A 339 -13.84 8.27 0.39
C ARG A 339 -13.26 9.63 0.78
N ILE A 340 -12.42 10.21 -0.08
CA ILE A 340 -11.94 11.58 0.09
C ILE A 340 -12.01 12.27 -1.27
N GLU A 341 -12.92 13.22 -1.40
CA GLU A 341 -13.05 14.03 -2.59
C GLU A 341 -12.33 15.37 -2.40
N ILE A 342 -11.46 15.74 -3.33
CA ILE A 342 -10.70 16.98 -3.24
C ILE A 342 -11.05 17.96 -4.38
N ASP A 343 -10.90 19.27 -4.08
CA ASP A 343 -10.88 20.35 -5.06
C ASP A 343 -9.49 20.98 -5.07
N GLY A 344 -8.92 21.08 -6.26
CA GLY A 344 -7.58 21.57 -6.51
C GLY A 344 -7.22 21.57 -7.99
N SER A 345 -5.97 21.88 -8.31
CA SER A 345 -5.40 21.76 -9.64
C SER A 345 -5.33 20.31 -10.11
N ASP A 346 -5.03 20.09 -11.39
CA ASP A 346 -4.78 18.73 -11.90
C ASP A 346 -3.59 18.09 -11.17
N TRP A 347 -2.54 18.84 -10.86
CA TRP A 347 -1.40 18.38 -10.10
C TRP A 347 -1.82 17.91 -8.68
N ASP A 348 -2.66 18.71 -7.98
CA ASP A 348 -3.17 18.32 -6.66
C ASP A 348 -3.96 17.01 -6.72
N LYS A 349 -4.83 16.87 -7.73
CA LYS A 349 -5.65 15.67 -7.93
C LYS A 349 -4.80 14.45 -8.31
N GLU A 350 -3.88 14.62 -9.25
CA GLU A 350 -3.00 13.53 -9.67
C GLU A 350 -2.13 13.04 -8.51
N THR A 351 -1.51 13.94 -7.77
CA THR A 351 -0.66 13.56 -6.63
C THR A 351 -1.50 12.93 -5.50
N PHE A 352 -2.66 13.53 -5.18
CA PHE A 352 -3.51 13.06 -4.07
C PHE A 352 -4.14 11.69 -4.37
N TYR A 353 -4.74 11.52 -5.54
CA TYR A 353 -5.38 10.25 -5.88
C TYR A 353 -4.38 9.15 -6.20
N THR A 354 -3.18 9.50 -6.67
CA THR A 354 -2.07 8.52 -6.76
C THR A 354 -1.59 8.11 -5.37
N GLY A 355 -1.48 9.04 -4.42
CA GLY A 355 -1.20 8.70 -3.02
C GLY A 355 -2.27 7.77 -2.42
N MET A 356 -3.56 8.05 -2.64
CA MET A 356 -4.63 7.13 -2.22
C MET A 356 -4.54 5.77 -2.91
N TYR A 357 -4.17 5.73 -4.20
CA TYR A 357 -3.95 4.49 -4.93
C TYR A 357 -2.84 3.67 -4.27
N HIS A 358 -1.68 4.24 -4.02
CA HIS A 358 -0.56 3.55 -3.37
C HIS A 358 -0.95 3.06 -1.96
N ALA A 359 -1.56 3.91 -1.13
CA ALA A 359 -1.99 3.54 0.21
C ALA A 359 -3.03 2.39 0.24
N PHE A 360 -3.70 2.11 -0.89
CA PHE A 360 -4.70 1.06 -0.99
C PHE A 360 -4.24 -0.15 -1.83
N LEU A 361 -2.95 -0.25 -2.13
CA LEU A 361 -2.36 -1.45 -2.73
C LEU A 361 -2.07 -2.53 -1.70
N ALA A 362 -1.64 -2.16 -0.49
CA ALA A 362 -1.31 -3.07 0.62
C ALA A 362 -2.01 -2.61 1.91
N PRO A 363 -2.21 -3.53 2.90
CA PRO A 363 -2.01 -4.98 2.87
C PRO A 363 -2.87 -5.70 1.82
N ASN A 364 -2.36 -6.81 1.30
CA ASN A 364 -3.06 -7.55 0.25
C ASN A 364 -4.05 -8.57 0.81
N LEU A 365 -5.18 -8.74 0.17
CA LEU A 365 -6.08 -9.86 0.41
C LEU A 365 -5.30 -11.19 0.29
N TYR A 366 -5.43 -12.06 1.28
CA TYR A 366 -4.72 -13.32 1.35
C TYR A 366 -5.65 -14.46 1.78
N GLU A 367 -6.70 -14.62 1.01
CA GLU A 367 -7.64 -15.74 1.12
C GLU A 367 -8.26 -16.05 -0.24
N ASP A 368 -8.54 -17.30 -0.50
CA ASP A 368 -9.28 -17.73 -1.67
C ASP A 368 -10.77 -17.35 -1.59
N VAL A 369 -11.51 -17.48 -2.69
CA VAL A 369 -12.95 -17.22 -2.71
C VAL A 369 -13.74 -18.10 -1.72
N THR A 370 -13.15 -19.20 -1.28
CA THR A 370 -13.68 -20.09 -0.24
C THR A 370 -13.47 -19.55 1.18
N GLY A 371 -12.65 -18.52 1.35
CA GLY A 371 -12.21 -18.01 2.65
C GLY A 371 -11.03 -18.79 3.26
N GLU A 372 -10.44 -19.72 2.49
CA GLU A 372 -9.25 -20.48 2.92
C GLU A 372 -7.99 -19.68 2.71
N TYR A 373 -7.04 -19.76 3.64
CA TYR A 373 -5.71 -19.17 3.57
C TYR A 373 -4.67 -20.06 4.28
N ARG A 374 -3.40 -19.87 3.94
CA ARG A 374 -2.29 -20.54 4.65
C ARG A 374 -1.83 -19.66 5.81
N GLY A 375 -1.90 -20.21 7.02
CA GLY A 375 -1.52 -19.51 8.25
C GLY A 375 -0.01 -19.50 8.53
N MET A 376 0.37 -18.81 9.63
CA MET A 376 1.75 -18.71 10.11
C MET A 376 2.31 -20.08 10.56
N ASP A 377 1.47 -21.04 10.85
CA ASP A 377 1.80 -22.43 11.18
C ASP A 377 1.89 -23.34 9.94
N SER A 378 1.88 -22.75 8.73
CA SER A 378 1.82 -23.43 7.44
C SER A 378 0.58 -24.30 7.22
N ASN A 379 -0.37 -24.34 8.16
CA ASN A 379 -1.65 -25.03 8.01
C ASN A 379 -2.65 -24.21 7.19
N ILE A 380 -3.67 -24.91 6.68
CA ILE A 380 -4.78 -24.26 5.99
C ILE A 380 -5.84 -23.88 7.01
N HIS A 381 -6.17 -22.60 7.06
CA HIS A 381 -7.20 -22.01 7.88
C HIS A 381 -8.34 -21.47 7.05
N HIS A 382 -9.43 -21.08 7.71
CA HIS A 382 -10.59 -20.47 7.09
C HIS A 382 -10.95 -19.18 7.85
N ALA A 383 -10.94 -18.05 7.18
CA ALA A 383 -11.37 -16.77 7.75
C ALA A 383 -12.88 -16.80 8.05
N LYS A 384 -13.25 -16.60 9.30
CA LYS A 384 -14.64 -16.65 9.75
C LYS A 384 -15.10 -15.29 10.26
N GLY A 385 -15.92 -14.62 9.47
CA GLY A 385 -16.45 -13.31 9.81
C GLY A 385 -15.53 -12.13 9.56
N PHE A 386 -14.39 -12.34 8.91
CA PHE A 386 -13.46 -11.33 8.45
C PHE A 386 -12.82 -11.77 7.14
N LYS A 387 -12.17 -10.86 6.43
CA LYS A 387 -11.28 -11.15 5.31
C LYS A 387 -9.85 -11.17 5.81
N ASN A 388 -9.08 -12.21 5.40
CA ASN A 388 -7.69 -12.31 5.79
C ASN A 388 -6.77 -11.52 4.85
N TYR A 389 -5.84 -10.78 5.44
CA TYR A 389 -4.84 -9.96 4.74
C TYR A 389 -3.42 -10.41 5.09
N ALA A 390 -2.48 -10.11 4.19
CA ALA A 390 -1.05 -10.30 4.37
C ALA A 390 -0.29 -9.06 3.87
N VAL A 391 1.03 -9.07 4.01
CA VAL A 391 1.91 -7.94 3.67
C VAL A 391 1.67 -6.77 4.62
N PHE A 392 2.15 -6.94 5.86
CA PHE A 392 2.05 -5.92 6.89
C PHE A 392 3.43 -5.37 7.24
N SER A 393 3.73 -4.18 6.72
CA SER A 393 4.91 -3.38 7.06
C SER A 393 4.60 -2.50 8.27
N LEU A 394 4.56 -3.11 9.46
CA LEU A 394 3.94 -2.48 10.63
C LEU A 394 4.77 -1.35 11.22
N TRP A 395 6.12 -1.41 11.15
CA TRP A 395 7.00 -0.32 11.59
C TRP A 395 6.72 0.99 10.86
N ASP A 396 6.28 0.90 9.61
CA ASP A 396 5.97 2.03 8.75
C ASP A 396 4.52 2.45 8.91
N THR A 397 3.60 1.52 8.66
CA THR A 397 2.18 1.80 8.40
C THR A 397 1.38 2.17 9.65
N PHE A 398 1.88 1.87 10.86
CA PHE A 398 1.22 2.30 12.10
C PHE A 398 1.14 3.82 12.22
N ARG A 399 2.07 4.55 11.56
CA ARG A 399 2.26 6.00 11.70
C ARG A 399 1.15 6.82 11.04
N ALA A 400 0.73 6.43 9.81
CA ALA A 400 -0.33 7.14 9.09
C ALA A 400 -1.28 6.21 8.32
N THR A 401 -0.82 5.13 7.71
CA THR A 401 -1.64 4.27 6.83
C THR A 401 -2.79 3.61 7.60
N HIS A 402 -2.52 2.95 8.71
CA HIS A 402 -3.57 2.39 9.57
C HIS A 402 -4.46 3.44 10.23
N PRO A 403 -3.94 4.58 10.76
CA PRO A 403 -4.78 5.70 11.16
C PRO A 403 -5.72 6.21 10.05
N LEU A 404 -5.28 6.21 8.79
CA LEU A 404 -6.14 6.55 7.65
C LEU A 404 -7.24 5.48 7.46
N PHE A 405 -6.91 4.19 7.53
CA PHE A 405 -7.90 3.12 7.43
C PHE A 405 -8.92 3.18 8.58
N ALA A 406 -8.49 3.39 9.80
CA ALA A 406 -9.39 3.58 10.94
C ALA A 406 -10.39 4.73 10.68
N LEU A 407 -9.94 5.81 10.04
CA LEU A 407 -10.77 6.98 9.75
C LEU A 407 -11.80 6.72 8.64
N ILE A 408 -11.40 6.14 7.51
CA ILE A 408 -12.24 6.04 6.29
C ILE A 408 -12.60 4.62 5.86
N GLN A 409 -11.99 3.59 6.44
CA GLN A 409 -12.16 2.18 6.06
C GLN A 409 -12.24 1.24 7.28
N SER A 410 -12.94 1.64 8.34
CA SER A 410 -12.92 0.93 9.63
C SER A 410 -13.32 -0.55 9.57
N GLN A 411 -14.16 -0.97 8.61
CA GLN A 411 -14.46 -2.40 8.43
C GLN A 411 -13.25 -3.18 7.93
N ARG A 412 -12.53 -2.64 6.95
CA ARG A 412 -11.31 -3.27 6.42
C ARG A 412 -10.18 -3.25 7.46
N ASP A 413 -10.03 -2.17 8.21
CA ASP A 413 -9.09 -2.09 9.31
C ASP A 413 -9.40 -3.12 10.41
N SER A 414 -10.69 -3.36 10.70
CA SER A 414 -11.11 -4.47 11.56
C SER A 414 -10.68 -5.84 11.03
N ASP A 415 -10.84 -6.09 9.73
CA ASP A 415 -10.44 -7.34 9.11
C ASP A 415 -8.90 -7.51 9.15
N MET A 416 -8.15 -6.42 8.97
CA MET A 416 -6.69 -6.40 9.12
C MET A 416 -6.27 -6.69 10.57
N ILE A 417 -6.90 -6.07 11.56
CA ILE A 417 -6.66 -6.36 12.99
C ILE A 417 -6.95 -7.84 13.29
N GLN A 418 -8.04 -8.40 12.76
CA GLN A 418 -8.35 -9.82 12.93
C GLN A 418 -7.30 -10.72 12.26
N SER A 419 -6.71 -10.30 11.13
CA SER A 419 -5.60 -11.00 10.49
C SER A 419 -4.36 -11.00 11.39
N LEU A 420 -4.02 -9.86 12.03
CA LEU A 420 -2.92 -9.79 12.99
C LEU A 420 -3.17 -10.71 14.19
N LEU A 421 -4.41 -10.81 14.68
CA LEU A 421 -4.79 -11.71 15.77
C LEU A 421 -4.76 -13.18 15.34
N ALA A 422 -5.08 -13.47 14.07
CA ALA A 422 -4.92 -14.82 13.52
C ALA A 422 -3.45 -15.22 13.44
N HIS A 423 -2.56 -14.29 13.03
CA HIS A 423 -1.11 -14.51 13.04
C HIS A 423 -0.62 -14.82 14.47
N TYR A 424 -1.05 -14.07 15.49
CA TYR A 424 -0.74 -14.32 16.89
C TYR A 424 -1.13 -15.74 17.32
N ASP A 425 -2.33 -16.19 16.99
CA ASP A 425 -2.80 -17.52 17.38
C ASP A 425 -2.05 -18.66 16.67
N GLN A 426 -1.62 -18.42 15.44
CA GLN A 426 -0.99 -19.42 14.55
C GLN A 426 0.53 -19.43 14.66
N SER A 427 1.17 -18.36 15.11
CA SER A 427 2.61 -18.35 15.29
C SER A 427 3.02 -19.26 16.45
N ALA A 428 4.18 -19.92 16.30
CA ALA A 428 4.67 -20.88 17.30
C ALA A 428 4.89 -20.25 18.69
N ASP A 429 5.33 -18.98 18.70
CA ASP A 429 5.64 -18.26 19.94
C ASP A 429 4.46 -17.43 20.46
N HIS A 430 3.31 -17.48 19.79
CA HIS A 430 2.15 -16.65 20.09
C HIS A 430 2.50 -15.16 20.24
N LEU A 431 3.13 -14.61 19.18
CA LEU A 431 3.49 -13.21 19.08
C LEU A 431 2.67 -12.53 17.98
N LEU A 432 2.33 -11.27 18.20
CA LEU A 432 1.84 -10.41 17.13
C LEU A 432 2.98 -10.22 16.11
N PRO A 433 2.66 -10.13 14.80
CA PRO A 433 3.70 -10.04 13.79
C PRO A 433 4.46 -8.72 13.86
N MET A 434 5.72 -8.76 13.45
CA MET A 434 6.58 -7.60 13.22
C MET A 434 6.48 -7.14 11.76
N TRP A 435 6.76 -8.05 10.82
CA TRP A 435 6.59 -7.83 9.38
C TRP A 435 6.15 -9.12 8.69
N SER A 436 4.84 -9.34 8.59
CA SER A 436 4.34 -10.61 8.04
C SER A 436 4.16 -10.55 6.53
N LEU A 437 4.63 -11.59 5.83
CA LEU A 437 4.57 -11.77 4.39
C LEU A 437 4.01 -13.13 4.04
N GLN A 438 2.74 -13.18 3.60
CA GLN A 438 2.09 -14.39 3.09
C GLN A 438 2.29 -15.64 3.97
N GLY A 439 1.85 -15.57 5.23
CA GLY A 439 1.94 -16.67 6.19
C GLY A 439 3.34 -16.92 6.76
N ASN A 440 4.25 -15.97 6.60
CA ASN A 440 5.60 -16.01 7.16
C ASN A 440 5.87 -14.74 7.97
N GLU A 441 6.63 -14.86 9.05
CA GLU A 441 7.24 -13.73 9.75
C GLU A 441 8.64 -13.50 9.20
N THR A 442 8.94 -12.27 8.78
CA THR A 442 10.25 -11.92 8.24
C THR A 442 11.22 -11.42 9.30
N TRP A 443 10.71 -11.00 10.45
CA TRP A 443 11.45 -10.35 11.53
C TRP A 443 12.19 -9.08 11.07
N CYS A 444 11.67 -8.41 10.04
CA CYS A 444 12.22 -7.17 9.55
C CYS A 444 11.78 -6.01 10.44
N MET A 445 12.65 -5.03 10.61
CA MET A 445 12.47 -3.85 11.44
C MET A 445 12.43 -4.16 12.94
N ILE A 446 12.10 -3.16 13.75
CA ILE A 446 12.07 -3.22 15.22
C ILE A 446 10.67 -2.93 15.77
N GLY A 447 10.51 -3.01 17.07
CA GLY A 447 9.24 -2.69 17.73
C GLY A 447 8.24 -3.87 17.70
N TYR A 448 7.10 -3.69 18.35
CA TYR A 448 5.95 -4.59 18.25
C TYR A 448 4.72 -3.83 17.76
N HIS A 449 4.88 -3.21 16.57
CA HIS A 449 3.97 -2.17 16.06
C HIS A 449 2.61 -2.67 15.56
N ALA A 450 2.31 -3.95 15.63
CA ALA A 450 0.92 -4.39 15.61
C ALA A 450 0.12 -3.80 16.79
N VAL A 451 0.81 -3.48 17.89
CA VAL A 451 0.21 -2.90 19.11
C VAL A 451 -0.41 -1.52 18.84
N PRO A 452 0.28 -0.50 18.31
CA PRO A 452 -0.33 0.78 18.00
C PRO A 452 -1.45 0.67 16.96
N VAL A 453 -1.35 -0.22 15.97
CA VAL A 453 -2.44 -0.47 15.00
C VAL A 453 -3.72 -0.92 15.71
N ILE A 454 -3.61 -1.93 16.57
CA ILE A 454 -4.76 -2.47 17.32
C ILE A 454 -5.31 -1.42 18.31
N ALA A 455 -4.44 -0.75 19.06
CA ALA A 455 -4.84 0.25 20.06
C ALA A 455 -5.51 1.46 19.42
N ASP A 456 -4.93 2.00 18.35
CA ASP A 456 -5.49 3.15 17.63
C ASP A 456 -6.86 2.81 17.02
N GLY A 457 -6.96 1.67 16.35
CA GLY A 457 -8.23 1.19 15.80
C GLY A 457 -9.31 1.07 16.89
N TYR A 458 -9.00 0.42 18.02
CA TYR A 458 -9.93 0.27 19.13
C TYR A 458 -10.39 1.62 19.69
N LEU A 459 -9.46 2.52 19.99
CA LEU A 459 -9.73 3.85 20.58
C LEU A 459 -10.49 4.75 19.62
N LYS A 460 -10.27 4.61 18.32
CA LYS A 460 -11.02 5.32 17.28
C LYS A 460 -12.36 4.70 16.94
N GLY A 461 -12.70 3.57 17.57
CA GLY A 461 -14.01 2.95 17.49
C GLY A 461 -14.18 1.95 16.36
N VAL A 462 -13.10 1.42 15.80
CA VAL A 462 -13.11 0.23 14.95
C VAL A 462 -13.68 -0.93 15.75
N LYS A 463 -14.61 -1.65 15.17
CA LYS A 463 -15.34 -2.76 15.81
C LYS A 463 -15.22 -4.00 14.95
N GLY A 464 -15.55 -5.17 15.51
CA GLY A 464 -15.59 -6.42 14.79
C GLY A 464 -14.55 -7.43 15.24
N PHE A 465 -13.66 -7.05 16.15
CA PHE A 465 -12.69 -7.94 16.80
C PHE A 465 -12.89 -7.99 18.32
N ASP A 466 -12.40 -9.05 18.96
CA ASP A 466 -12.45 -9.24 20.41
C ASP A 466 -11.36 -8.37 21.06
N ALA A 467 -11.79 -7.33 21.78
CA ALA A 467 -10.90 -6.36 22.40
C ALA A 467 -10.08 -6.93 23.57
N ASP A 468 -10.66 -7.86 24.34
CA ASP A 468 -9.93 -8.51 25.44
C ASP A 468 -8.85 -9.48 24.93
N ARG A 469 -9.17 -10.24 23.88
CA ARG A 469 -8.19 -11.09 23.18
C ARG A 469 -7.09 -10.23 22.55
N ALA A 470 -7.44 -9.15 21.87
CA ALA A 470 -6.49 -8.23 21.26
C ALA A 470 -5.55 -7.62 22.33
N PHE A 471 -6.10 -7.16 23.44
CA PHE A 471 -5.33 -6.66 24.57
C PHE A 471 -4.38 -7.73 25.14
N GLN A 472 -4.84 -8.98 25.26
CA GLN A 472 -3.99 -10.06 25.74
C GLN A 472 -2.85 -10.37 24.77
N ALA A 473 -3.11 -10.36 23.47
CA ALA A 473 -2.09 -10.56 22.44
C ALA A 473 -1.01 -9.46 22.49
N MET A 474 -1.42 -8.19 22.59
CA MET A 474 -0.52 -7.04 22.75
C MET A 474 0.36 -7.20 23.99
N LYS A 475 -0.25 -7.51 25.13
CA LYS A 475 0.44 -7.70 26.39
C LYS A 475 1.43 -8.88 26.35
N THR A 476 1.02 -10.02 25.80
CA THR A 476 1.88 -11.21 25.66
C THR A 476 3.10 -10.90 24.80
N THR A 477 2.92 -10.22 23.67
CA THR A 477 4.03 -9.83 22.79
C THR A 477 5.01 -8.89 23.50
N ALA A 478 4.51 -7.82 24.13
CA ALA A 478 5.35 -6.83 24.83
C ALA A 478 6.07 -7.37 26.07
N MET A 479 5.64 -8.49 26.62
CA MET A 479 6.20 -9.11 27.84
C MET A 479 6.93 -10.41 27.56
N ASN A 480 7.08 -10.82 26.31
CA ASN A 480 7.85 -12.02 25.97
C ASN A 480 9.34 -11.75 26.24
N PRO A 481 9.99 -12.53 27.12
CA PRO A 481 11.38 -12.29 27.50
C PRO A 481 12.38 -12.59 26.38
N ASP A 482 11.99 -13.41 25.41
CA ASP A 482 12.83 -13.80 24.27
C ASP A 482 12.69 -12.84 23.08
N TYR A 483 11.82 -11.81 23.21
CA TYR A 483 11.63 -10.82 22.17
C TYR A 483 12.73 -9.77 22.24
N ASP A 484 13.59 -9.73 21.29
CA ASP A 484 14.53 -8.69 20.85
C ASP A 484 14.95 -7.64 21.92
N GLY A 485 15.61 -8.07 22.98
CA GLY A 485 16.04 -7.24 24.12
C GLY A 485 14.94 -6.89 25.13
N ALA A 486 13.71 -7.37 24.99
CA ALA A 486 12.59 -7.05 25.85
C ALA A 486 12.80 -7.45 27.31
N ALA A 487 13.49 -8.57 27.59
CA ALA A 487 13.82 -8.96 28.97
C ALA A 487 14.70 -7.94 29.68
N ALA A 488 15.71 -7.41 29.00
CA ALA A 488 16.59 -6.37 29.54
C ALA A 488 15.84 -5.06 29.70
N TYR A 489 15.05 -4.69 28.70
CA TYR A 489 14.19 -3.50 28.73
C TYR A 489 13.21 -3.53 29.92
N ALA A 490 12.52 -4.65 30.15
CA ALA A 490 11.60 -4.79 31.28
C ALA A 490 12.30 -4.62 32.65
N LYS A 491 13.56 -5.06 32.76
CA LYS A 491 14.34 -5.03 34.01
C LYS A 491 15.02 -3.69 34.24
N LEU A 492 15.63 -3.11 33.22
CA LEU A 492 16.49 -1.94 33.31
C LEU A 492 15.77 -0.64 32.93
N GLY A 493 14.72 -0.72 32.13
CA GLY A 493 14.04 0.42 31.53
C GLY A 493 14.70 0.92 30.24
N TRP A 494 15.65 0.16 29.69
CA TRP A 494 16.25 0.39 28.38
C TRP A 494 16.80 -0.93 27.81
N VAL A 495 16.96 -0.98 26.50
CA VAL A 495 17.65 -2.06 25.80
C VAL A 495 19.15 -1.77 25.83
N PRO A 496 20.00 -2.64 26.37
CA PRO A 496 21.43 -2.37 26.50
C PRO A 496 22.18 -2.52 25.16
N CYS A 497 23.00 -1.54 24.84
CA CYS A 497 23.76 -1.50 23.59
C CYS A 497 24.95 -2.48 23.51
N ASP A 498 25.30 -3.12 24.61
CA ASP A 498 26.28 -4.21 24.66
C ASP A 498 25.65 -5.60 24.48
N LEU A 499 24.32 -5.69 24.50
CA LEU A 499 23.57 -6.94 24.31
C LEU A 499 22.79 -6.98 22.99
N GLU A 500 22.30 -5.83 22.54
CA GLU A 500 21.42 -5.70 21.38
C GLU A 500 21.87 -4.55 20.48
N ASN A 501 21.70 -4.76 19.17
CA ASN A 501 21.80 -3.69 18.18
C ASN A 501 20.59 -2.78 18.25
N GLU A 502 20.68 -1.58 17.68
CA GLU A 502 19.59 -0.62 17.56
C GLU A 502 18.95 -0.30 18.91
N SER A 503 19.74 -0.40 19.96
CA SER A 503 19.34 -0.41 21.36
C SER A 503 18.56 0.83 21.78
N ALA A 504 18.97 2.00 21.29
CA ALA A 504 18.30 3.27 21.60
C ALA A 504 16.96 3.36 20.88
N SER A 505 16.91 3.03 19.60
CA SER A 505 15.66 2.97 18.83
C SER A 505 14.66 1.98 19.43
N LYS A 506 15.08 0.75 19.72
CA LYS A 506 14.24 -0.27 20.37
C LYS A 506 13.67 0.25 21.70
N THR A 507 14.49 0.91 22.52
CA THR A 507 14.03 1.47 23.80
C THR A 507 12.90 2.50 23.59
N LEU A 508 13.06 3.38 22.61
CA LEU A 508 12.11 4.46 22.33
C LEU A 508 10.81 3.92 21.74
N GLU A 509 10.90 3.00 20.80
CA GLU A 509 9.75 2.43 20.12
C GLU A 509 8.95 1.48 21.01
N TYR A 510 9.62 0.68 21.85
CA TYR A 510 8.94 -0.08 22.90
C TYR A 510 8.23 0.82 23.91
N ALA A 511 8.80 1.97 24.25
CA ALA A 511 8.13 2.93 25.14
C ALA A 511 6.86 3.50 24.51
N PHE A 512 6.85 3.75 23.21
CA PHE A 512 5.66 4.16 22.49
C PHE A 512 4.61 3.05 22.39
N ASP A 513 5.02 1.84 22.05
CA ASP A 513 4.13 0.68 22.00
C ASP A 513 3.48 0.40 23.36
N ASP A 514 4.27 0.50 24.45
CA ASP A 514 3.78 0.39 25.83
C ASP A 514 2.76 1.47 26.18
N TYR A 515 2.95 2.71 25.70
CA TYR A 515 1.93 3.76 25.82
C TYR A 515 0.62 3.32 25.13
N CYS A 516 0.69 2.75 23.93
CA CYS A 516 -0.49 2.28 23.22
C CYS A 516 -1.23 1.17 24.00
N ILE A 517 -0.49 0.21 24.59
CA ILE A 517 -1.09 -0.80 25.48
C ILE A 517 -1.76 -0.13 26.69
N ALA A 518 -1.10 0.85 27.30
CA ALA A 518 -1.66 1.57 28.44
C ALA A 518 -2.96 2.30 28.08
N GLN A 519 -3.02 2.99 26.93
CA GLN A 519 -4.26 3.66 26.52
C GLN A 519 -5.41 2.69 26.30
N MET A 520 -5.14 1.53 25.68
CA MET A 520 -6.17 0.49 25.54
C MET A 520 -6.57 -0.10 26.91
N ALA A 521 -5.60 -0.33 27.81
CA ALA A 521 -5.87 -0.76 29.19
C ALA A 521 -6.79 0.22 29.94
N LYS A 522 -6.52 1.52 29.81
CA LYS A 522 -7.36 2.59 30.37
C LYS A 522 -8.79 2.50 29.85
N ALA A 523 -8.96 2.35 28.53
CA ALA A 523 -10.28 2.25 27.91
C ALA A 523 -11.04 0.97 28.31
N LEU A 524 -10.33 -0.13 28.58
CA LEU A 524 -10.87 -1.40 29.06
C LEU A 524 -11.04 -1.45 30.59
N GLY A 525 -10.66 -0.39 31.34
CA GLY A 525 -10.75 -0.36 32.79
C GLY A 525 -9.71 -1.22 33.53
N LYS A 526 -8.64 -1.65 32.89
CA LYS A 526 -7.58 -2.51 33.42
C LYS A 526 -6.49 -1.65 34.11
N LYS A 527 -6.82 -1.11 35.26
CA LYS A 527 -5.98 -0.11 35.95
C LYS A 527 -4.54 -0.58 36.25
N ALA A 528 -4.35 -1.81 36.71
CA ALA A 528 -3.02 -2.31 37.04
C ALA A 528 -2.11 -2.39 35.79
N ASP A 529 -2.65 -2.82 34.65
CA ASP A 529 -1.92 -2.84 33.37
C ASP A 529 -1.65 -1.41 32.88
N TYR A 530 -2.62 -0.51 33.01
CA TYR A 530 -2.41 0.92 32.69
C TYR A 530 -1.22 1.50 33.48
N ASP A 531 -1.20 1.34 34.79
CA ASP A 531 -0.14 1.89 35.65
C ASP A 531 1.23 1.27 35.30
N TYR A 532 1.26 -0.04 35.00
CA TYR A 532 2.48 -0.76 34.63
C TYR A 532 3.06 -0.28 33.30
N PHE A 533 2.25 -0.26 32.24
CA PHE A 533 2.69 0.11 30.91
C PHE A 533 2.95 1.62 30.77
N MET A 534 2.22 2.49 31.47
CA MET A 534 2.53 3.92 31.54
C MET A 534 3.89 4.21 32.18
N LYS A 535 4.31 3.39 33.15
CA LYS A 535 5.67 3.49 33.72
C LYS A 535 6.73 3.16 32.67
N ARG A 536 6.52 2.10 31.88
CA ARG A 536 7.43 1.69 30.80
C ARG A 536 7.45 2.72 29.66
N ALA A 537 6.31 3.31 29.32
CA ALA A 537 6.19 4.38 28.33
C ALA A 537 7.05 5.62 28.63
N GLY A 538 7.51 5.78 29.87
CA GLY A 538 8.45 6.84 30.27
C GLY A 538 9.93 6.53 30.04
N SER A 539 10.28 5.44 29.39
CA SER A 539 11.68 4.97 29.22
C SER A 539 12.56 5.88 28.36
N TYR A 540 12.00 6.84 27.61
CA TYR A 540 12.77 7.84 26.88
C TYR A 540 13.84 8.52 27.75
N GLN A 541 13.51 8.90 28.96
CA GLN A 541 14.43 9.56 29.89
C GLN A 541 15.66 8.71 30.27
N ASN A 542 15.57 7.39 30.11
CA ASN A 542 16.65 6.47 30.49
C ASN A 542 17.79 6.44 29.47
N VAL A 543 17.50 6.77 28.22
CA VAL A 543 18.46 6.81 27.09
C VAL A 543 18.76 8.24 26.60
N PHE A 544 18.13 9.25 27.19
CA PHE A 544 18.46 10.66 26.95
C PHE A 544 19.70 11.04 27.79
N ASP A 545 20.78 11.43 27.12
CA ASP A 545 22.02 11.90 27.78
C ASP A 545 21.99 13.43 27.95
N PRO A 546 21.77 13.94 29.16
CA PRO A 546 21.71 15.40 29.41
C PRO A 546 23.01 16.13 29.05
N SER A 547 24.16 15.43 29.05
CA SER A 547 25.47 16.05 28.76
C SER A 547 25.63 16.39 27.28
N THR A 548 24.96 15.63 26.40
CA THR A 548 24.97 15.88 24.96
C THR A 548 23.68 16.54 24.47
N GLY A 549 22.60 16.42 25.23
CA GLY A 549 21.24 16.85 24.81
C GLY A 549 20.62 15.92 23.76
N GLN A 550 21.12 14.68 23.64
CA GLN A 550 20.73 13.71 22.62
C GLN A 550 20.42 12.35 23.27
N VAL A 551 19.64 11.55 22.56
CA VAL A 551 19.50 10.12 22.86
C VAL A 551 20.79 9.39 22.50
N ARG A 552 21.19 8.41 23.33
CA ARG A 552 22.45 7.69 23.19
C ARG A 552 22.33 6.24 23.68
N GLY A 553 23.03 5.33 23.05
CA GLY A 553 23.13 3.95 23.49
C GLY A 553 23.72 3.84 24.91
N LYS A 554 23.16 2.93 25.70
CA LYS A 554 23.54 2.69 27.11
C LYS A 554 23.76 1.22 27.35
N ASP A 555 24.89 0.85 27.96
CA ASP A 555 25.20 -0.53 28.24
C ASP A 555 24.41 -1.12 29.43
N SER A 556 24.55 -2.44 29.66
CA SER A 556 23.88 -3.14 30.75
C SER A 556 24.31 -2.72 32.16
N HIS A 557 25.41 -1.96 32.28
CA HIS A 557 25.94 -1.40 33.53
C HIS A 557 25.52 0.07 33.74
N GLY A 558 24.82 0.66 32.75
CA GLY A 558 24.36 2.05 32.81
C GLY A 558 25.37 3.08 32.27
N ASN A 559 26.46 2.64 31.62
CA ASN A 559 27.41 3.55 30.99
C ASN A 559 26.97 3.92 29.58
N TRP A 560 27.21 5.18 29.19
CA TRP A 560 26.95 5.63 27.83
C TRP A 560 27.96 5.05 26.84
N ARG A 561 27.49 4.62 25.65
CA ARG A 561 28.38 4.17 24.56
C ARG A 561 29.37 5.26 24.18
N THR A 562 30.67 4.92 24.09
CA THR A 562 31.74 5.81 23.66
C THR A 562 32.61 5.14 22.59
N PRO A 563 33.13 5.90 21.59
CA PRO A 563 32.86 7.31 21.31
C PRO A 563 31.42 7.56 20.85
N PHE A 564 30.95 8.81 20.88
CA PHE A 564 29.63 9.22 20.47
C PHE A 564 29.71 10.35 19.42
N ASP A 565 29.13 10.10 18.25
CA ASP A 565 28.89 11.10 17.21
C ASP A 565 27.39 11.11 16.94
N PRO A 566 26.64 12.18 17.25
CA PRO A 566 25.19 12.21 17.07
C PRO A 566 24.75 12.16 15.61
N HIS A 567 25.65 12.42 14.67
CA HIS A 567 25.42 12.43 13.24
C HIS A 567 25.89 11.12 12.56
N ALA A 568 26.41 10.17 13.34
CA ALA A 568 26.79 8.89 12.78
C ALA A 568 25.55 8.06 12.43
N TYR A 569 25.51 7.61 11.19
CA TYR A 569 24.63 6.55 10.73
C TYR A 569 25.43 5.23 10.79
N GLY A 570 24.83 4.18 11.28
CA GLY A 570 25.47 2.89 11.32
C GLY A 570 24.48 1.75 11.25
N GLU A 571 24.84 0.73 10.51
CA GLU A 571 24.15 -0.54 10.48
C GLU A 571 24.96 -1.63 11.18
N GLY A 572 24.27 -2.68 11.65
CA GLY A 572 24.88 -3.89 12.19
C GLY A 572 25.25 -3.82 13.67
N ALA A 573 26.21 -4.64 14.07
CA ALA A 573 26.49 -4.99 15.48
C ALA A 573 26.90 -3.85 16.43
N GLN A 574 27.00 -2.63 15.96
CA GLN A 574 27.32 -1.45 16.78
C GLN A 574 26.37 -0.26 16.55
N ALA A 575 25.32 -0.44 15.77
CA ALA A 575 24.29 0.58 15.56
C ALA A 575 23.41 0.72 16.81
N ASP A 576 23.20 1.94 17.27
CA ASP A 576 22.24 2.24 18.34
C ASP A 576 20.88 2.71 17.78
N PHE A 577 20.84 3.04 16.49
CA PHE A 577 19.68 3.63 15.82
C PHE A 577 19.33 2.87 14.54
N THR A 578 18.06 2.63 14.35
CA THR A 578 17.50 1.97 13.17
C THR A 578 17.34 3.00 12.06
N GLU A 579 18.03 2.82 10.95
CA GLU A 579 17.91 3.62 9.72
C GLU A 579 17.90 5.15 9.94
N ALA A 580 18.61 5.61 10.96
CA ALA A 580 18.64 7.01 11.35
C ALA A 580 19.89 7.35 12.18
N THR A 581 19.95 8.61 12.66
CA THR A 581 20.98 9.09 13.56
C THR A 581 20.41 9.39 14.96
N ALA A 582 21.31 9.61 15.93
CA ALA A 582 20.91 10.09 17.26
C ALA A 582 20.13 11.40 17.19
N THR A 583 20.49 12.28 16.26
CA THR A 583 19.82 13.57 16.06
C THR A 583 18.36 13.41 15.70
N GLN A 584 18.01 12.44 14.84
CA GLN A 584 16.63 12.16 14.47
C GLN A 584 15.86 11.49 15.59
N TYR A 585 16.41 10.38 16.16
CA TYR A 585 15.73 9.64 17.23
C TYR A 585 15.61 10.44 18.54
N SER A 586 16.41 11.47 18.73
CA SER A 586 16.23 12.38 19.88
C SER A 586 14.87 13.08 19.88
N PHE A 587 14.20 13.14 18.73
CA PHE A 587 12.84 13.66 18.60
C PHE A 587 11.75 12.58 18.70
N TYR A 588 12.10 11.32 18.96
CA TYR A 588 11.13 10.23 19.03
C TYR A 588 10.63 10.00 20.48
N ASN A 589 9.65 10.76 20.87
CA ASN A 589 8.83 10.55 22.08
C ASN A 589 7.41 11.12 21.83
N PRO A 590 6.69 10.56 20.83
CA PRO A 590 5.41 11.13 20.40
C PRO A 590 4.34 11.09 21.49
N GLN A 591 4.44 10.14 22.43
CA GLN A 591 3.50 9.97 23.54
C GLN A 591 3.67 11.02 24.64
N ASP A 592 4.84 11.65 24.76
CA ASP A 592 5.09 12.71 25.79
C ASP A 592 6.08 13.77 25.27
N VAL A 593 5.67 14.48 24.22
CA VAL A 593 6.45 15.60 23.66
C VAL A 593 6.74 16.70 24.67
N PRO A 594 5.82 17.06 25.61
CA PRO A 594 6.16 18.04 26.66
C PRO A 594 7.32 17.61 27.55
N ALA A 595 7.40 16.33 27.96
CA ALA A 595 8.53 15.85 28.75
C ALA A 595 9.83 15.89 27.95
N MET A 596 9.80 15.53 26.67
CA MET A 596 10.93 15.64 25.76
C MET A 596 11.44 17.08 25.65
N ILE A 597 10.55 18.05 25.46
CA ILE A 597 10.87 19.48 25.42
C ILE A 597 11.54 19.93 26.74
N ALA A 598 11.02 19.46 27.87
CA ALA A 598 11.57 19.80 29.19
C ALA A 598 12.99 19.22 29.35
N LEU A 599 13.23 17.95 28.96
CA LEU A 599 14.54 17.30 29.00
C LEU A 599 15.57 17.99 28.12
N MET A 600 15.17 18.48 26.96
CA MET A 600 16.02 19.23 26.03
C MET A 600 16.27 20.70 26.50
N GLY A 601 15.73 21.09 27.64
CA GLY A 601 15.99 22.38 28.25
C GLY A 601 15.01 23.49 27.87
N GLY A 602 13.79 23.13 27.49
CA GLY A 602 12.68 24.04 27.21
C GLY A 602 12.47 24.34 25.72
N LYS A 603 11.38 25.04 25.42
CA LYS A 603 10.89 25.28 24.06
C LYS A 603 11.92 25.94 23.13
N GLU A 604 12.66 26.91 23.64
CA GLU A 604 13.65 27.64 22.85
C GLU A 604 14.79 26.75 22.38
N LYS A 605 15.37 25.96 23.30
CA LYS A 605 16.45 25.00 22.95
C LYS A 605 15.94 23.90 22.06
N PHE A 606 14.75 23.39 22.32
CA PHE A 606 14.11 22.39 21.49
C PHE A 606 13.94 22.87 20.05
N VAL A 607 13.44 24.08 19.83
CA VAL A 607 13.33 24.68 18.50
C VAL A 607 14.69 24.91 17.86
N GLN A 608 15.72 25.31 18.62
CA GLN A 608 17.09 25.43 18.09
C GLN A 608 17.62 24.10 17.59
N GLN A 609 17.36 22.99 18.28
CA GLN A 609 17.76 21.65 17.82
C GLN A 609 16.96 21.22 16.59
N LEU A 610 15.64 21.47 16.52
CA LEU A 610 14.85 21.23 15.32
C LEU A 610 15.35 22.05 14.13
N ASP A 611 15.65 23.33 14.32
CA ASP A 611 16.21 24.20 13.27
C ASP A 611 17.59 23.68 12.83
N ALA A 612 18.42 23.18 13.74
CA ALA A 612 19.72 22.61 13.44
C ALA A 612 19.59 21.35 12.57
N LEU A 613 18.67 20.44 12.88
CA LEU A 613 18.36 19.25 12.10
C LEU A 613 18.08 19.61 10.63
N PHE A 614 17.15 20.54 10.39
CA PHE A 614 16.77 20.96 9.01
C PHE A 614 17.84 21.78 8.28
N ASN A 615 18.76 22.41 9.01
CA ASN A 615 19.79 23.25 8.42
C ASN A 615 21.17 22.60 8.41
N TYR A 616 21.30 21.34 8.78
CA TYR A 616 22.56 20.60 8.75
C TYR A 616 23.09 20.49 7.32
N LYS A 617 24.40 20.78 7.14
CA LYS A 617 25.00 20.90 5.79
C LYS A 617 26.14 19.91 5.53
N GLU A 618 26.65 19.29 6.60
CA GLU A 618 27.74 18.33 6.42
C GLU A 618 27.25 17.07 5.73
N PRO A 619 28.10 16.42 4.95
CA PRO A 619 27.78 15.13 4.36
C PRO A 619 27.49 14.10 5.44
N VAL A 620 26.49 13.26 5.24
CA VAL A 620 26.32 12.08 6.10
C VAL A 620 27.52 11.17 5.90
N LYS A 621 28.17 10.80 7.00
CA LYS A 621 29.35 9.92 6.99
C LYS A 621 29.03 8.44 6.74
N ALA A 622 27.82 8.13 6.28
CA ALA A 622 27.46 6.80 5.86
C ALA A 622 28.04 6.46 4.49
N GLN A 623 28.51 5.26 4.30
CA GLN A 623 28.52 4.64 2.98
C GLN A 623 27.07 4.70 2.46
N ALA A 624 26.87 4.96 1.17
CA ALA A 624 25.56 5.18 0.58
C ALA A 624 24.53 4.17 1.11
N ALA A 625 23.78 4.59 2.13
CA ALA A 625 22.67 3.81 2.65
C ALA A 625 21.46 4.11 1.75
N GLU A 626 20.83 3.07 1.26
CA GLU A 626 19.75 3.14 0.29
C GLU A 626 18.48 3.77 0.89
N ASP A 627 18.36 3.73 2.23
CA ASP A 627 17.28 4.31 3.05
C ASP A 627 17.45 5.81 3.39
N ILE A 628 18.60 6.43 3.05
CA ILE A 628 18.84 7.87 3.29
C ILE A 628 18.35 8.71 2.12
N GLN A 629 17.07 8.88 1.97
CA GLN A 629 16.44 9.59 0.87
C GLN A 629 15.65 10.83 1.33
N GLY A 630 15.27 11.70 0.38
CA GLY A 630 14.44 12.87 0.64
C GLY A 630 15.02 13.85 1.64
N ARG A 631 16.33 14.12 1.60
CA ARG A 631 17.08 14.88 2.60
C ARG A 631 16.79 16.38 2.57
N ILE A 632 16.45 16.91 3.73
CA ILE A 632 16.44 18.35 4.04
C ILE A 632 17.28 18.54 5.32
N GLY A 633 18.58 18.77 5.13
CA GLY A 633 19.53 18.67 6.23
C GLY A 633 19.67 17.22 6.74
N GLU A 634 19.44 17.00 8.00
CA GLU A 634 19.37 15.67 8.62
C GLU A 634 17.93 15.18 8.85
N TYR A 635 16.95 15.91 8.37
CA TYR A 635 15.59 15.40 8.18
C TYR A 635 15.55 14.59 6.88
N TRP A 636 15.29 13.31 6.98
CA TRP A 636 15.22 12.39 5.84
C TRP A 636 13.77 11.97 5.66
N HIS A 637 13.10 12.65 4.73
CA HIS A 637 11.68 12.41 4.53
C HIS A 637 11.37 11.01 3.99
N GLY A 638 12.28 10.47 3.20
CA GLY A 638 12.15 9.14 2.61
C GLY A 638 12.29 8.01 3.64
N ASN A 639 12.38 8.30 4.94
CA ASN A 639 12.41 7.28 5.98
C ASN A 639 11.58 7.67 7.22
N GLU A 640 10.94 6.72 7.82
CA GLU A 640 9.86 6.81 8.81
C GLU A 640 10.23 7.52 10.12
N PRO A 641 11.44 7.38 10.69
CA PRO A 641 11.80 8.11 11.90
C PRO A 641 11.62 9.62 11.81
N SER A 642 11.60 10.17 10.60
CA SER A 642 11.45 11.61 10.34
C SER A 642 9.98 12.08 10.29
N HIS A 643 9.02 11.22 9.97
CA HIS A 643 7.67 11.61 9.53
C HIS A 643 6.88 12.49 10.50
N HIS A 644 7.09 12.35 11.81
CA HIS A 644 6.39 13.15 12.83
C HIS A 644 7.11 14.44 13.21
N ILE A 645 8.43 14.55 12.89
CA ILE A 645 9.33 15.59 13.45
C ILE A 645 8.87 17.00 13.09
N ILE A 646 8.42 17.25 11.88
CA ILE A 646 7.98 18.58 11.43
C ILE A 646 6.85 19.11 12.33
N TYR A 647 5.93 18.25 12.73
CA TYR A 647 4.79 18.63 13.57
C TYR A 647 5.18 19.01 15.00
N LEU A 648 6.39 18.67 15.46
CA LEU A 648 6.88 18.99 16.79
C LEU A 648 7.05 20.50 17.01
N TYR A 649 7.22 21.30 15.96
CA TYR A 649 7.16 22.77 16.05
C TYR A 649 5.83 23.25 16.63
N CYS A 650 4.73 22.56 16.40
CA CYS A 650 3.41 22.91 16.95
C CYS A 650 3.38 22.77 18.47
N TYR A 651 4.03 21.76 19.03
CA TYR A 651 4.15 21.55 20.47
C TYR A 651 5.03 22.62 21.13
N ALA A 652 6.02 23.11 20.41
CA ALA A 652 6.89 24.20 20.87
C ALA A 652 6.25 25.59 20.71
N GLY A 653 5.04 25.67 20.13
CA GLY A 653 4.34 26.93 19.90
C GLY A 653 4.83 27.73 18.69
N GLN A 654 5.39 27.06 17.70
CA GLN A 654 5.85 27.67 16.44
C GLN A 654 5.25 27.00 15.19
N PRO A 655 3.90 26.90 15.06
CA PRO A 655 3.24 26.18 13.97
C PRO A 655 3.58 26.76 12.58
N TRP A 656 3.96 28.02 12.47
CA TRP A 656 4.40 28.61 11.20
C TRP A 656 5.67 27.95 10.63
N LYS A 657 6.58 27.46 11.49
CA LYS A 657 7.76 26.71 11.03
C LYS A 657 7.36 25.34 10.51
N ALA A 658 6.40 24.67 11.16
CA ALA A 658 5.83 23.46 10.61
C ALA A 658 5.24 23.72 9.22
N ALA A 659 4.42 24.76 9.04
CA ALA A 659 3.84 25.13 7.75
C ALA A 659 4.90 25.30 6.67
N GLN A 660 5.99 26.00 6.96
CA GLN A 660 7.09 26.19 6.03
C GLN A 660 7.72 24.86 5.58
N ARG A 661 8.05 23.99 6.54
CA ARG A 661 8.71 22.71 6.26
C ARG A 661 7.77 21.71 5.56
N LEU A 662 6.49 21.67 5.93
CA LEU A 662 5.50 20.82 5.27
C LEU A 662 5.36 21.17 3.79
N HIS A 663 5.25 22.45 3.45
CA HIS A 663 5.18 22.88 2.05
C HIS A 663 6.51 22.65 1.28
N GLU A 664 7.66 22.76 1.96
CA GLU A 664 8.97 22.42 1.38
C GLU A 664 8.99 20.94 1.01
N VAL A 665 8.61 20.04 1.92
CA VAL A 665 8.55 18.59 1.67
C VAL A 665 7.58 18.29 0.53
N ILE A 666 6.34 18.77 0.59
CA ILE A 666 5.32 18.49 -0.43
C ILE A 666 5.81 18.92 -1.82
N LYS A 667 6.43 20.09 -1.93
CA LYS A 667 6.92 20.63 -3.20
C LYS A 667 8.11 19.88 -3.78
N THR A 668 8.97 19.32 -2.92
CA THR A 668 10.24 18.75 -3.35
C THR A 668 10.26 17.22 -3.38
N GLN A 669 9.35 16.59 -2.64
CA GLN A 669 9.37 15.15 -2.40
C GLN A 669 8.18 14.39 -3.02
N TYR A 670 7.13 15.12 -3.47
CA TYR A 670 5.92 14.54 -4.06
C TYR A 670 5.58 15.14 -5.42
N GLY A 671 4.83 14.41 -6.23
CA GLY A 671 4.39 14.88 -7.55
C GLY A 671 3.70 13.79 -8.37
N ASN A 672 3.66 13.99 -9.69
CA ASN A 672 2.93 13.14 -10.62
C ASN A 672 3.83 12.44 -11.67
N LYS A 673 5.17 12.41 -11.43
CA LYS A 673 6.17 11.82 -12.34
C LYS A 673 6.76 10.54 -11.74
N PRO A 674 7.40 9.69 -12.53
CA PRO A 674 7.98 8.42 -12.04
C PRO A 674 8.92 8.58 -10.84
N ASN A 675 9.72 9.64 -10.78
CA ASN A 675 10.66 9.94 -9.69
C ASN A 675 10.10 10.85 -8.60
N SER A 676 8.79 10.99 -8.50
CA SER A 676 8.14 11.92 -7.56
C SER A 676 7.70 11.23 -6.26
N LEU A 677 8.56 10.38 -5.73
CA LEU A 677 8.45 9.79 -4.40
C LEU A 677 9.87 9.54 -3.89
N SER A 678 10.23 10.13 -2.75
CA SER A 678 11.60 10.26 -2.31
C SER A 678 12.01 9.23 -1.26
N GLY A 679 11.77 7.99 -1.48
CA GLY A 679 12.04 6.86 -0.60
C GLY A 679 11.02 5.79 -0.86
N ASN A 680 11.22 4.64 -0.25
CA ASN A 680 10.27 3.54 -0.31
C ASN A 680 8.88 4.04 0.07
N ASP A 681 7.85 3.66 -0.69
CA ASP A 681 6.47 4.02 -0.32
C ASP A 681 5.99 3.27 0.94
N ASP A 682 6.69 2.20 1.30
CA ASP A 682 6.49 1.36 2.47
C ASP A 682 5.02 0.97 2.69
N CYS A 683 4.54 0.23 1.69
CA CYS A 683 3.15 -0.26 1.69
C CYS A 683 2.13 0.88 1.88
N GLY A 684 2.42 2.06 1.31
CA GLY A 684 1.53 3.21 1.33
C GLY A 684 1.77 4.20 2.47
N GLN A 685 2.80 4.03 3.29
CA GLN A 685 3.06 4.94 4.42
C GLN A 685 3.48 6.35 3.97
N MET A 686 4.42 6.47 3.02
CA MET A 686 4.80 7.77 2.44
C MET A 686 3.59 8.48 1.83
N SER A 687 2.76 7.73 1.10
CA SER A 687 1.54 8.23 0.48
C SER A 687 0.49 8.65 1.52
N ALA A 688 0.31 7.89 2.60
CA ALA A 688 -0.61 8.24 3.69
C ALA A 688 -0.14 9.49 4.47
N TRP A 689 1.18 9.67 4.64
CA TRP A 689 1.74 10.90 5.21
C TRP A 689 1.33 12.11 4.37
N TYR A 690 1.48 12.02 3.05
CA TYR A 690 1.07 13.08 2.13
C TYR A 690 -0.43 13.38 2.23
N ILE A 691 -1.28 12.33 2.24
CA ILE A 691 -2.74 12.49 2.33
C ILE A 691 -3.12 13.28 3.58
N PHE A 692 -2.66 12.86 4.76
CA PHE A 692 -2.95 13.58 6.00
C PHE A 692 -2.42 15.02 5.98
N THR A 693 -1.19 15.21 5.52
CA THR A 693 -0.56 16.53 5.45
C THR A 693 -1.32 17.46 4.49
N ALA A 694 -1.73 16.94 3.32
CA ALA A 694 -2.54 17.71 2.38
C ALA A 694 -3.90 18.12 2.95
N LEU A 695 -4.50 17.29 3.81
CA LEU A 695 -5.71 17.58 4.57
C LEU A 695 -5.48 18.60 5.71
N GLY A 696 -4.23 18.92 6.04
CA GLY A 696 -3.86 19.89 7.07
C GLY A 696 -3.82 19.38 8.50
N PHE A 697 -3.73 18.06 8.72
CA PHE A 697 -3.54 17.45 10.04
C PHE A 697 -2.82 16.09 9.94
N TYR A 698 -2.20 15.67 11.05
CA TYR A 698 -1.40 14.42 11.08
C TYR A 698 -1.52 13.71 12.43
N PRO A 699 -1.56 12.34 12.45
CA PRO A 699 -1.56 11.54 13.68
C PRO A 699 -0.14 11.40 14.25
N VAL A 700 0.41 12.45 14.85
CA VAL A 700 1.77 12.44 15.45
C VAL A 700 1.96 11.31 16.46
N CYS A 701 0.91 10.99 17.18
CA CYS A 701 0.89 9.92 18.19
C CYS A 701 -0.38 9.07 17.99
N PRO A 702 -0.32 8.02 17.17
CA PRO A 702 -1.40 7.03 17.11
C PRO A 702 -1.77 6.53 18.52
N ALA A 703 -3.01 6.10 18.72
CA ALA A 703 -3.63 5.81 20.01
C ALA A 703 -3.82 7.03 20.94
N SER A 704 -3.48 8.25 20.52
CA SER A 704 -3.94 9.47 21.19
C SER A 704 -5.34 9.88 20.75
N ASP A 705 -5.97 10.79 21.49
CA ASP A 705 -7.31 11.27 21.22
C ASP A 705 -7.33 12.56 20.36
N TYR A 706 -6.20 12.93 19.74
CA TYR A 706 -6.09 14.14 18.92
C TYR A 706 -5.14 13.96 17.72
N TYR A 707 -5.34 14.80 16.71
CA TYR A 707 -4.41 15.02 15.61
C TYR A 707 -3.73 16.37 15.77
N VAL A 708 -2.59 16.56 15.11
CA VAL A 708 -1.88 17.85 15.11
C VAL A 708 -2.16 18.56 13.78
N LEU A 709 -2.67 19.79 13.87
CA LEU A 709 -2.89 20.64 12.70
C LEU A 709 -1.54 21.11 12.15
N GLY A 710 -1.37 20.91 10.84
CA GLY A 710 -0.29 21.50 10.08
C GLY A 710 -0.79 22.62 9.16
N SER A 711 -0.26 22.69 7.96
CA SER A 711 -0.72 23.58 6.91
C SER A 711 -1.27 22.75 5.73
N PRO A 712 -2.55 22.94 5.35
CA PRO A 712 -3.13 22.19 4.25
C PRO A 712 -2.46 22.53 2.91
N ALA A 713 -2.42 21.55 2.00
CA ALA A 713 -1.85 21.73 0.67
C ALA A 713 -2.89 21.70 -0.46
N ILE A 714 -4.13 21.41 -0.15
CA ILE A 714 -5.28 21.40 -1.07
C ILE A 714 -6.35 22.39 -0.64
N LYS A 715 -7.09 22.94 -1.60
CA LYS A 715 -8.09 24.00 -1.32
C LYS A 715 -9.28 23.50 -0.54
N LYS A 716 -9.73 22.29 -0.83
CA LYS A 716 -10.89 21.70 -0.17
C LYS A 716 -10.81 20.17 -0.23
N ALA A 717 -11.24 19.55 0.84
CA ALA A 717 -11.49 18.11 0.88
C ALA A 717 -12.84 17.81 1.56
N VAL A 718 -13.50 16.76 1.09
CA VAL A 718 -14.69 16.16 1.69
C VAL A 718 -14.33 14.74 2.08
N VAL A 719 -14.23 14.48 3.36
CA VAL A 719 -13.85 13.17 3.92
C VAL A 719 -15.12 12.45 4.35
N HIS A 720 -15.41 11.31 3.71
CA HIS A 720 -16.50 10.41 4.05
C HIS A 720 -16.01 9.44 5.16
N LEU A 721 -16.35 9.75 6.38
CA LEU A 721 -15.91 8.98 7.55
C LEU A 721 -16.59 7.61 7.59
N SER A 722 -15.89 6.61 8.13
CA SER A 722 -16.41 5.23 8.24
C SER A 722 -17.74 5.11 9.00
N ASN A 723 -18.07 6.07 9.86
CA ASN A 723 -19.35 6.12 10.58
C ASN A 723 -20.50 6.77 9.80
N GLY A 724 -20.29 7.06 8.52
CA GLY A 724 -21.27 7.68 7.62
C GLY A 724 -21.40 9.20 7.73
N LYS A 725 -20.61 9.86 8.58
CA LYS A 725 -20.58 11.32 8.68
C LYS A 725 -19.60 11.92 7.66
N ILE A 726 -19.71 13.20 7.42
CA ILE A 726 -18.87 13.95 6.50
C ILE A 726 -18.07 14.98 7.29
N PHE A 727 -16.77 15.02 7.04
CA PHE A 727 -15.89 16.07 7.55
C PHE A 727 -15.31 16.85 6.36
N THR A 728 -15.49 18.17 6.36
CA THR A 728 -15.05 19.03 5.26
C THR A 728 -13.88 19.90 5.71
N MET A 729 -12.76 19.83 5.01
CA MET A 729 -11.65 20.76 5.16
C MET A 729 -11.71 21.81 4.05
N VAL A 730 -11.45 23.07 4.39
CA VAL A 730 -11.35 24.19 3.45
C VAL A 730 -10.14 25.05 3.81
N ALA A 731 -9.31 25.38 2.84
CA ALA A 731 -8.17 26.27 2.96
C ALA A 731 -8.44 27.54 2.13
N GLU A 732 -9.04 28.54 2.75
CA GLU A 732 -9.32 29.83 2.13
C GLU A 732 -8.02 30.57 1.81
N ASN A 733 -7.92 31.14 0.61
CA ASN A 733 -6.77 31.90 0.11
C ASN A 733 -5.49 31.05 -0.08
N LEU A 734 -5.55 29.73 -0.01
CA LEU A 734 -4.38 28.88 -0.25
C LEU A 734 -3.79 29.14 -1.64
N SER A 735 -2.48 29.33 -1.70
CA SER A 735 -1.70 29.47 -2.93
C SER A 735 -0.23 29.13 -2.63
N ASP A 736 0.63 29.09 -3.65
CA ASP A 736 2.09 28.88 -3.50
C ASP A 736 2.77 29.86 -2.54
N GLN A 737 2.18 31.02 -2.32
CA GLN A 737 2.70 32.07 -1.43
C GLN A 737 1.96 32.10 -0.09
N ASN A 738 0.68 31.75 -0.07
CA ASN A 738 -0.17 31.75 1.12
C ASN A 738 -0.14 30.39 1.79
N ILE A 739 0.98 30.04 2.40
CA ILE A 739 1.21 28.75 3.04
C ILE A 739 1.06 28.78 4.57
N TYR A 740 0.95 29.97 5.15
CA TYR A 740 0.88 30.13 6.61
C TYR A 740 -0.56 30.25 7.09
N VAL A 741 -0.90 29.47 8.10
CA VAL A 741 -2.19 29.55 8.78
C VAL A 741 -2.31 30.86 9.53
N GLN A 742 -3.33 31.67 9.21
CA GLN A 742 -3.64 32.92 9.90
C GLN A 742 -4.73 32.74 10.96
N SER A 743 -5.69 31.88 10.66
CA SER A 743 -6.75 31.51 11.61
C SER A 743 -7.36 30.18 11.25
N VAL A 744 -7.98 29.52 12.22
CA VAL A 744 -8.72 28.26 12.02
C VAL A 744 -10.11 28.39 12.63
N LYS A 745 -11.10 27.84 11.93
CA LYS A 745 -12.45 27.66 12.48
C LYS A 745 -12.83 26.18 12.44
N LEU A 746 -13.27 25.67 13.56
CA LEU A 746 -13.83 24.33 13.68
C LEU A 746 -15.33 24.44 13.94
N ASN A 747 -16.14 23.91 13.00
CA ASN A 747 -17.60 24.00 13.06
C ASN A 747 -18.10 25.46 13.28
N GLY A 748 -17.46 26.43 12.59
CA GLY A 748 -17.76 27.85 12.66
C GLY A 748 -17.23 28.58 13.91
N ARG A 749 -16.64 27.86 14.89
CA ARG A 749 -16.03 28.42 16.09
C ARG A 749 -14.56 28.71 15.84
N ASN A 750 -14.05 29.85 16.33
CA ASN A 750 -12.61 30.09 16.28
C ASN A 750 -11.86 28.99 17.04
N TRP A 751 -10.83 28.46 16.40
CA TRP A 751 -10.00 27.39 16.93
C TRP A 751 -8.56 27.88 17.08
N THR A 752 -8.10 28.02 18.30
CA THR A 752 -6.83 28.72 18.62
C THR A 752 -5.67 27.78 18.96
N THR A 753 -5.90 26.46 18.92
CA THR A 753 -4.88 25.44 19.23
C THR A 753 -4.54 24.60 18.00
N PRO A 754 -3.29 24.14 17.83
CA PRO A 754 -2.93 23.22 16.76
C PRO A 754 -3.35 21.77 17.04
N PHE A 755 -4.05 21.47 18.13
CA PHE A 755 -4.49 20.13 18.49
C PHE A 755 -5.97 19.96 18.15
N LEU A 756 -6.29 19.03 17.23
CA LEU A 756 -7.63 18.69 16.81
C LEU A 756 -8.09 17.41 17.51
N PRO A 757 -9.02 17.48 18.47
CA PRO A 757 -9.53 16.27 19.12
C PRO A 757 -10.21 15.34 18.12
N TYR A 758 -9.92 14.05 18.20
CA TYR A 758 -10.58 13.03 17.36
C TYR A 758 -12.11 13.05 17.53
N ALA A 759 -12.58 13.35 18.74
CA ALA A 759 -14.01 13.46 19.03
C ALA A 759 -14.71 14.53 18.16
N GLU A 760 -14.04 15.65 17.86
CA GLU A 760 -14.57 16.71 16.98
C GLU A 760 -14.58 16.21 15.51
N LEU A 761 -13.51 15.55 15.05
CA LEU A 761 -13.38 15.04 13.69
C LEU A 761 -14.42 13.95 13.41
N LYS A 762 -14.51 12.93 14.28
CA LYS A 762 -15.41 11.78 14.08
C LYS A 762 -16.89 12.14 14.08
N ASN A 763 -17.24 13.31 14.63
CA ASN A 763 -18.62 13.81 14.62
C ASN A 763 -19.00 14.47 13.31
N GLY A 764 -18.07 14.60 12.37
CA GLY A 764 -18.25 15.32 11.11
C GLY A 764 -18.23 16.84 11.34
N GLY A 765 -18.49 17.59 10.28
CA GLY A 765 -18.52 19.05 10.34
C GLY A 765 -17.49 19.69 9.41
N SER A 766 -16.91 20.83 9.83
CA SER A 766 -16.00 21.60 8.98
C SER A 766 -14.79 22.15 9.74
N LEU A 767 -13.64 22.07 9.08
CA LEU A 767 -12.38 22.70 9.49
C LEU A 767 -11.99 23.70 8.41
N VAL A 768 -11.98 24.98 8.74
CA VAL A 768 -11.68 26.06 7.80
C VAL A 768 -10.42 26.77 8.22
N PHE A 769 -9.39 26.71 7.38
CA PHE A 769 -8.16 27.46 7.51
C PHE A 769 -8.24 28.74 6.68
N THR A 770 -7.83 29.88 7.24
CA THR A 770 -7.55 31.09 6.47
C THR A 770 -6.05 31.21 6.30
N MET A 771 -5.58 31.20 5.06
CA MET A 771 -4.17 31.18 4.71
C MET A 771 -3.64 32.56 4.34
N GLY A 772 -2.35 32.81 4.57
CA GLY A 772 -1.69 34.07 4.23
C GLY A 772 -0.20 33.92 3.89
N PRO A 773 0.42 34.98 3.35
CA PRO A 773 1.80 34.93 2.84
C PRO A 773 2.86 35.13 3.91
N GLN A 774 2.48 35.55 5.12
CA GLN A 774 3.41 35.83 6.22
C GLN A 774 3.11 34.94 7.41
N PRO A 775 4.14 34.52 8.17
CA PRO A 775 3.95 33.76 9.39
C PRO A 775 3.07 34.50 10.40
N ASP A 776 1.97 33.94 10.85
CA ASP A 776 1.26 34.36 12.03
C ASP A 776 1.96 33.77 13.26
N LYS A 777 2.43 34.64 14.14
CA LYS A 777 3.15 34.25 15.36
C LYS A 777 2.26 34.29 16.63
N GLU A 778 0.97 34.45 16.45
CA GLU A 778 -0.01 34.45 17.54
C GLU A 778 -0.84 33.18 17.57
N TRP A 779 -1.29 32.69 16.37
CA TRP A 779 -2.10 31.49 16.30
C TRP A 779 -1.30 30.24 16.75
N GLY A 780 -1.87 29.48 17.68
CA GLY A 780 -1.30 28.17 18.09
C GLY A 780 -0.07 28.27 19.02
N THR A 781 0.33 29.47 19.48
CA THR A 781 1.59 29.67 20.22
C THR A 781 1.52 29.31 21.70
N ASN A 782 0.43 29.66 22.36
CA ASN A 782 0.26 29.50 23.80
C ASN A 782 -0.77 28.43 24.15
N CYS A 783 -0.62 27.26 23.58
CA CYS A 783 -1.59 26.17 23.75
C CYS A 783 -1.06 25.11 24.72
N ALA A 784 -1.95 24.61 25.57
CA ALA A 784 -1.69 23.38 26.32
C ALA A 784 -1.78 22.18 25.39
N VAL A 785 -0.82 21.31 25.50
CA VAL A 785 -0.88 20.01 24.82
C VAL A 785 -1.95 19.17 25.51
N PRO A 786 -2.84 18.48 24.78
CA PRO A 786 -3.78 17.53 25.37
C PRO A 786 -3.05 16.45 26.17
N ARG A 787 -3.64 15.96 27.26
CA ARG A 787 -3.05 14.94 28.16
C ARG A 787 -3.75 13.62 28.00
#